data_3be610819901721c1fbadb5d6e0cb5d8
#
_entry.id   3be610819901721c1fbadb5d6e0cb5d8
#
_cell.length_a   1.000
_cell.length_b   1.000
_cell.length_c   1.000
_cell.angle_alpha   90.00
_cell.angle_beta   90.00
_cell.angle_gamma   90.00
#
_symmetry.space_group_name_H-M   'P 1'
#
loop_
_entity.id
_entity.type
_entity.pdbx_description
1 polymer ?
#
loop_
_entity_poly.entity_id
_entity_poly.type
_entity_poly.pdbx_seq_one_letter_code
_entity_poly.pdbx_strand_id
1 'polypeptide(L)'
;MSHSWRLSLRQLRVASFLIGTAMSVPGDARVPQGRGAPHEPGFEALASAHVVGSGFADVSGLAAEPTGALLVADRVAGTLSRISADGVAEVALRDLHAPVGVATTDDGSVFILEARAGRLLQLLPGGSTVVAAGDLRQPSALAVGPDGRVWIAVHGRGGDEVRSLEPSGGLVTVMSGMPAVRALAVTESALLIATPTSVERVRLHPDGSVGSVTPIVRRWHARGIVADRFGNAYISGWPVGAGGAARAGILKYEESSGRTTRFATGLRGPGAVALEPSGHLLAADAWPDGRLWRFMAPSAPITSLPGFTNQPSVAVAGTADRASLVEVFADGAVQAVTTADERTGRFETRAALAPNSATTVLVVATGAEGAGLASPPARSVVVHDDRPPAVTLTSPAVAAYVRDATTLAASGTDEGSGMASLRFLLDDAEVGGAHAAGGELHLAAQAVADVGRIAEGVHTLTAIAADRAGNHASAAQLLVIDRTPPHVSLVQHPARHIAERSAMFTFGGIDLLSPVIEYSWRLDLEAWSPYQAGTSETFEQLAVGGHTFEVRARDLAGNEDATPAKWEFQVGAVRLEVAEPQPGTVVTTPTVWVRGEAGGVSPLRVSVPLPAELRLLTDAVTAPVVGGRFAFEVPVLNGQKNIVVTATDGTGAVALHAVDLLVQEAAGPRTGIPAVPAAGIVPLTVSFGVASLPSGMYTIDLESDGTVDYSGERPDERQFMYGAAGAFLATIAVTTADGLSQQRRAAVTAYDRPALELALRTVWNGLKDALRQGDAGQAAAFVHTARRQVWRDYFEQLGAALAEVDAIFTDIDIVGVEGDRVECEMMRAVDGLMFSFPVSFALDADGRWRLWQF
;
A
#
# COMPACT_ATOMS: atom_id res chain seq x y z
N MET A 1 33.66 -28.13 21.59
CA MET A 1 34.09 -28.69 20.30
C MET A 1 33.37 -27.90 19.23
N SER A 2 33.91 -26.82 18.84
CA SER A 2 34.78 -26.42 17.72
C SER A 2 34.30 -27.02 16.39
N HIS A 3 33.73 -26.18 15.48
CA HIS A 3 34.46 -25.79 14.31
C HIS A 3 33.68 -24.72 13.51
N SER A 4 34.36 -23.62 13.33
CA SER A 4 34.11 -22.51 12.39
C SER A 4 34.27 -22.93 10.92
N TRP A 5 33.51 -22.35 10.02
CA TRP A 5 33.94 -22.11 8.65
C TRP A 5 33.44 -20.71 8.14
N ARG A 6 34.38 -19.78 7.99
CA ARG A 6 34.28 -18.62 7.14
C ARG A 6 34.67 -19.06 5.73
N LEU A 7 33.91 -18.60 4.73
CA LEU A 7 34.41 -18.58 3.34
C LEU A 7 34.02 -17.25 2.67
N SER A 8 35.08 -16.68 2.14
CA SER A 8 35.17 -15.36 1.50
C SER A 8 34.58 -15.36 0.09
N LEU A 9 34.04 -14.19 -0.30
CA LEU A 9 33.76 -13.79 -1.68
C LEU A 9 35.05 -13.70 -2.50
N ARG A 10 35.14 -14.39 -3.64
CA ARG A 10 35.95 -14.00 -4.82
C ARG A 10 35.37 -14.55 -6.12
N GLN A 11 34.97 -13.63 -6.99
CA GLN A 11 35.04 -13.60 -8.45
C GLN A 11 34.67 -14.86 -9.26
N LEU A 12 33.60 -14.78 -10.06
CA LEU A 12 33.46 -15.50 -11.31
C LEU A 12 33.19 -14.50 -12.44
N ARG A 13 34.22 -14.28 -13.27
CA ARG A 13 34.11 -13.75 -14.63
C ARG A 13 33.75 -14.93 -15.54
N VAL A 14 32.68 -14.81 -16.31
CA VAL A 14 32.39 -15.73 -17.40
C VAL A 14 32.89 -15.08 -18.71
N ALA A 15 33.85 -15.71 -19.32
CA ALA A 15 34.31 -15.38 -20.67
C ALA A 15 33.51 -16.22 -21.67
N SER A 16 32.84 -15.54 -22.61
CA SER A 16 32.25 -16.22 -23.78
C SER A 16 33.29 -16.22 -24.91
N PHE A 17 33.71 -17.37 -25.31
CA PHE A 17 34.51 -17.62 -26.53
C PHE A 17 33.56 -17.70 -27.72
N LEU A 18 33.81 -16.86 -28.73
CA LEU A 18 33.34 -17.06 -30.09
C LEU A 18 34.54 -17.10 -31.01
N ILE A 19 34.76 -18.26 -31.60
CA ILE A 19 35.74 -18.53 -32.68
C ILE A 19 35.08 -18.12 -33.99
N GLY A 20 35.63 -17.14 -34.66
CA GLY A 20 35.31 -16.81 -36.05
C GLY A 20 36.59 -16.59 -36.84
N THR A 21 36.84 -17.49 -37.78
CA THR A 21 37.97 -17.52 -38.66
C THR A 21 38.07 -16.31 -39.55
N ALA A 22 39.21 -15.64 -39.48
CA ALA A 22 39.57 -14.53 -40.39
C ALA A 22 40.14 -15.05 -41.68
N MET A 23 39.61 -14.57 -42.79
CA MET A 23 40.34 -14.52 -44.09
C MET A 23 40.78 -13.08 -44.35
N SER A 24 42.07 -12.89 -44.44
CA SER A 24 42.75 -11.67 -44.78
C SER A 24 42.66 -11.33 -46.28
N VAL A 25 42.27 -10.10 -46.58
CA VAL A 25 42.59 -9.42 -47.86
C VAL A 25 43.12 -8.03 -47.54
N PRO A 26 44.28 -7.64 -48.07
CA PRO A 26 44.87 -6.34 -47.75
C PRO A 26 44.34 -5.23 -48.67
N GLY A 27 43.99 -4.10 -48.10
CA GLY A 27 43.57 -2.91 -48.80
C GLY A 27 43.54 -1.73 -47.85
N ASP A 28 44.60 -0.98 -47.75
CA ASP A 28 44.71 0.29 -47.04
C ASP A 28 43.64 1.27 -47.51
N ALA A 29 42.69 1.56 -46.67
CA ALA A 29 41.87 2.76 -46.73
C ALA A 29 41.88 3.38 -45.36
N ARG A 30 42.74 4.35 -45.10
CA ARG A 30 42.77 5.20 -43.91
C ARG A 30 41.47 6.00 -43.89
N VAL A 31 40.69 5.75 -42.87
CA VAL A 31 39.58 6.66 -42.46
C VAL A 31 40.25 7.97 -41.97
N PRO A 32 39.90 9.13 -42.54
CA PRO A 32 40.37 10.38 -42.01
C PRO A 32 39.69 10.64 -40.68
N GLN A 33 40.45 10.66 -39.60
CA GLN A 33 39.99 11.25 -38.34
C GLN A 33 39.56 12.69 -38.60
N GLY A 34 38.35 13.06 -38.23
CA GLY A 34 37.71 14.36 -38.45
C GLY A 34 38.61 15.53 -38.01
N ARG A 35 39.22 16.18 -38.90
CA ARG A 35 39.58 17.57 -38.78
C ARG A 35 38.32 18.39 -38.88
N GLY A 36 38.10 19.30 -37.94
CA GLY A 36 36.97 20.23 -37.94
C GLY A 36 36.76 20.82 -39.33
N ALA A 37 35.50 20.96 -39.72
CA ALA A 37 35.10 21.53 -41.00
C ALA A 37 35.88 22.83 -41.26
N PRO A 38 36.37 23.10 -42.50
CA PRO A 38 37.01 24.34 -42.80
C PRO A 38 36.01 25.48 -42.54
N HIS A 39 36.39 26.43 -41.68
CA HIS A 39 35.67 27.70 -41.53
C HIS A 39 35.62 28.39 -42.88
N GLU A 40 34.51 28.22 -43.61
CA GLU A 40 34.25 29.10 -44.75
C GLU A 40 34.06 30.55 -44.21
N PRO A 41 34.74 31.54 -44.77
CA PRO A 41 34.62 32.91 -44.28
C PRO A 41 33.16 33.37 -44.41
N GLY A 42 32.53 33.72 -43.30
CA GLY A 42 31.14 34.26 -43.26
C GLY A 42 30.02 33.25 -43.01
N PHE A 43 30.33 31.95 -42.74
CA PHE A 43 29.33 30.98 -42.28
C PHE A 43 29.26 30.96 -40.74
N GLU A 44 28.09 31.26 -40.19
CA GLU A 44 27.82 31.20 -38.77
C GLU A 44 26.45 30.50 -38.55
N ALA A 45 26.37 29.64 -37.58
CA ALA A 45 25.12 28.98 -37.21
C ALA A 45 25.04 28.77 -35.69
N LEU A 46 23.82 28.74 -35.19
CA LEU A 46 23.53 28.48 -33.76
C LEU A 46 23.62 26.97 -33.39
N ALA A 47 23.92 26.13 -34.37
CA ALA A 47 24.17 24.69 -34.17
C ALA A 47 25.39 24.27 -34.98
N SER A 48 26.12 23.26 -34.54
CA SER A 48 27.21 22.66 -35.32
C SER A 48 26.63 22.12 -36.64
N ALA A 49 27.36 22.33 -37.76
CA ALA A 49 26.89 21.92 -39.07
C ALA A 49 27.96 21.18 -39.85
N HIS A 50 27.57 20.25 -40.67
CA HIS A 50 28.44 19.54 -41.63
C HIS A 50 27.71 19.23 -42.94
N VAL A 51 28.45 18.99 -44.01
CA VAL A 51 27.90 18.64 -45.30
C VAL A 51 27.62 17.14 -45.35
N VAL A 52 26.42 16.75 -45.68
CA VAL A 52 25.97 15.34 -45.80
C VAL A 52 25.75 14.88 -47.25
N GLY A 53 25.80 15.79 -48.18
CA GLY A 53 25.67 15.49 -49.62
C GLY A 53 26.05 16.69 -50.48
N SER A 54 26.47 16.46 -51.69
CA SER A 54 26.82 17.50 -52.67
C SER A 54 26.63 16.99 -54.11
N GLY A 55 26.71 17.90 -55.11
CA GLY A 55 26.56 17.55 -56.50
C GLY A 55 25.13 17.60 -57.05
N PHE A 56 24.19 18.15 -56.31
CA PHE A 56 22.82 18.35 -56.75
C PHE A 56 22.71 19.60 -57.62
N ALA A 57 21.95 19.50 -58.75
CA ALA A 57 21.80 20.61 -59.65
C ALA A 57 20.82 21.69 -59.17
N ASP A 58 19.70 21.30 -58.59
CA ASP A 58 18.68 22.21 -58.01
C ASP A 58 17.78 21.45 -57.04
N VAL A 59 18.15 21.45 -55.77
CA VAL A 59 17.37 20.80 -54.70
C VAL A 59 16.10 21.60 -54.44
N SER A 60 15.02 21.09 -54.96
CA SER A 60 13.68 21.71 -54.89
C SER A 60 12.82 21.17 -53.74
N GLY A 61 13.14 19.97 -53.23
CA GLY A 61 12.43 19.37 -52.09
C GLY A 61 13.40 18.52 -51.28
N LEU A 62 13.20 18.55 -49.97
CA LEU A 62 13.88 17.73 -48.97
C LEU A 62 12.84 17.11 -48.03
N ALA A 63 13.01 15.84 -47.68
CA ALA A 63 12.27 15.19 -46.65
C ALA A 63 13.16 14.17 -45.93
N ALA A 64 12.85 13.86 -44.71
CA ALA A 64 13.47 12.76 -43.97
C ALA A 64 12.45 11.63 -43.75
N GLU A 65 12.83 10.41 -44.04
CA GLU A 65 12.02 9.24 -43.74
C GLU A 65 12.07 8.91 -42.22
N PRO A 66 11.06 8.25 -41.69
CA PRO A 66 11.08 7.80 -40.29
C PRO A 66 12.31 6.94 -39.96
N THR A 67 12.88 6.27 -40.91
CA THR A 67 14.11 5.46 -40.82
C THR A 67 15.39 6.30 -40.66
N GLY A 68 15.30 7.63 -40.86
CA GLY A 68 16.43 8.56 -40.86
C GLY A 68 17.11 8.71 -42.22
N ALA A 69 16.66 8.03 -43.27
CA ALA A 69 17.13 8.28 -44.64
C ALA A 69 16.59 9.59 -45.19
N LEU A 70 17.36 10.28 -46.06
CA LEU A 70 17.01 11.55 -46.61
C LEU A 70 16.53 11.40 -48.06
N LEU A 71 15.47 12.07 -48.40
CA LEU A 71 14.96 12.16 -49.78
C LEU A 71 15.25 13.55 -50.34
N VAL A 72 15.87 13.57 -51.50
CA VAL A 72 16.31 14.78 -52.18
C VAL A 72 15.67 14.81 -53.56
N ALA A 73 14.77 15.74 -53.78
CA ALA A 73 14.19 15.98 -55.10
C ALA A 73 15.00 17.05 -55.85
N ASP A 74 15.62 16.67 -57.00
CA ASP A 74 16.39 17.55 -57.87
C ASP A 74 15.53 17.91 -59.08
N ARG A 75 15.14 19.20 -59.16
CA ARG A 75 14.24 19.68 -60.20
C ARG A 75 14.86 19.66 -61.59
N VAL A 76 16.15 20.00 -61.70
CA VAL A 76 16.86 20.06 -62.93
C VAL A 76 17.26 18.69 -63.43
N ALA A 77 17.76 17.84 -62.51
CA ALA A 77 18.10 16.45 -62.83
C ALA A 77 16.87 15.57 -63.09
N GLY A 78 15.68 15.95 -62.63
CA GLY A 78 14.46 15.13 -62.68
C GLY A 78 14.57 13.85 -61.93
N THR A 79 15.21 13.89 -60.74
CA THR A 79 15.46 12.70 -59.92
C THR A 79 14.97 12.88 -58.48
N LEU A 80 14.61 11.76 -57.83
CA LEU A 80 14.54 11.62 -56.40
C LEU A 80 15.71 10.76 -55.97
N SER A 81 16.60 11.30 -55.17
CA SER A 81 17.70 10.54 -54.54
C SER A 81 17.39 10.23 -53.09
N ARG A 82 17.79 9.06 -52.61
CA ARG A 82 17.74 8.64 -51.21
C ARG A 82 19.17 8.61 -50.69
N ILE A 83 19.42 9.30 -49.59
CA ILE A 83 20.70 9.26 -48.87
C ILE A 83 20.47 8.48 -47.59
N SER A 84 21.14 7.36 -47.42
CA SER A 84 21.06 6.54 -46.19
C SER A 84 21.73 7.25 -45.01
N ALA A 85 21.50 6.74 -43.80
CA ALA A 85 22.06 7.32 -42.58
C ALA A 85 23.62 7.32 -42.55
N ASP A 86 24.24 6.40 -43.27
CA ASP A 86 25.70 6.30 -43.49
C ASP A 86 26.23 7.16 -44.62
N GLY A 87 25.38 7.98 -45.26
CA GLY A 87 25.75 8.96 -46.27
C GLY A 87 25.83 8.42 -47.68
N VAL A 88 25.41 7.19 -47.95
CA VAL A 88 25.39 6.64 -49.29
C VAL A 88 24.17 7.18 -50.04
N ALA A 89 24.44 7.79 -51.20
CA ALA A 89 23.38 8.31 -52.06
C ALA A 89 23.03 7.36 -53.21
N GLU A 90 21.76 7.04 -53.37
CA GLU A 90 21.23 6.30 -54.51
C GLU A 90 20.08 7.04 -55.17
N VAL A 91 19.92 6.89 -56.47
CA VAL A 91 18.79 7.46 -57.19
C VAL A 91 17.62 6.49 -57.13
N ALA A 92 16.62 6.87 -56.32
CA ALA A 92 15.40 6.09 -56.09
C ALA A 92 14.40 6.20 -57.28
N LEU A 93 14.29 7.38 -57.88
CA LEU A 93 13.44 7.60 -59.08
C LEU A 93 14.15 8.49 -60.08
N ARG A 94 13.89 8.23 -61.38
CA ARG A 94 14.36 9.02 -62.53
C ARG A 94 13.15 9.51 -63.32
N ASP A 95 13.40 10.40 -64.27
CA ASP A 95 12.43 10.91 -65.22
C ASP A 95 11.24 11.62 -64.58
N LEU A 96 11.47 12.25 -63.46
CA LEU A 96 10.49 13.14 -62.79
C LEU A 96 10.40 14.46 -63.59
N HIS A 97 9.15 14.95 -63.82
CA HIS A 97 8.85 16.14 -64.60
C HIS A 97 8.89 17.43 -63.74
N ALA A 98 10.10 17.90 -63.47
CA ALA A 98 10.39 19.06 -62.67
C ALA A 98 9.78 18.90 -61.24
N PRO A 99 10.27 17.98 -60.39
CA PRO A 99 9.80 17.84 -59.05
C PRO A 99 10.06 19.12 -58.26
N VAL A 100 9.08 19.62 -57.50
CA VAL A 100 9.13 20.86 -56.74
C VAL A 100 8.93 20.64 -55.23
N GLY A 101 8.64 19.43 -54.84
CA GLY A 101 8.48 19.08 -53.41
C GLY A 101 8.50 17.57 -53.22
N VAL A 102 9.01 17.17 -52.12
CA VAL A 102 8.89 15.81 -51.57
C VAL A 102 8.51 15.91 -50.08
N ALA A 103 7.65 15.06 -49.62
CA ALA A 103 7.22 15.02 -48.22
C ALA A 103 6.96 13.56 -47.80
N THR A 104 7.11 13.27 -46.54
CA THR A 104 6.90 11.95 -45.94
C THR A 104 5.86 12.06 -44.85
N THR A 105 5.05 11.02 -44.68
CA THR A 105 4.18 10.81 -43.52
C THR A 105 4.86 9.95 -42.46
N ASP A 106 4.33 9.92 -41.26
CA ASP A 106 4.87 9.11 -40.12
C ASP A 106 4.80 7.59 -40.40
N ASP A 107 3.87 7.15 -41.27
CA ASP A 107 3.77 5.76 -41.74
C ASP A 107 4.77 5.41 -42.82
N GLY A 108 5.61 6.37 -43.24
CA GLY A 108 6.64 6.20 -44.27
C GLY A 108 6.14 6.36 -45.71
N SER A 109 4.90 6.81 -45.94
CA SER A 109 4.43 7.15 -47.29
C SER A 109 5.17 8.37 -47.82
N VAL A 110 5.62 8.33 -49.06
CA VAL A 110 6.37 9.40 -49.73
C VAL A 110 5.55 10.01 -50.83
N PHE A 111 5.41 11.33 -50.82
CA PHE A 111 4.70 12.11 -51.84
C PHE A 111 5.67 13.02 -52.59
N ILE A 112 5.52 13.08 -53.93
CA ILE A 112 6.37 13.87 -54.84
C ILE A 112 5.49 14.75 -55.71
N LEU A 113 5.74 16.05 -55.71
CA LEU A 113 4.98 17.00 -56.49
C LEU A 113 5.74 17.38 -57.77
N GLU A 114 5.13 17.10 -58.89
CA GLU A 114 5.70 17.42 -60.24
C GLU A 114 5.04 18.66 -60.85
N ALA A 115 5.84 19.73 -61.03
CA ALA A 115 5.30 21.00 -61.55
C ALA A 115 4.97 20.94 -62.99
N ARG A 116 5.82 20.30 -63.85
CA ARG A 116 5.59 20.28 -65.27
C ARG A 116 4.50 19.30 -65.72
N ALA A 117 4.41 18.17 -65.04
CA ALA A 117 3.36 17.18 -65.23
C ALA A 117 2.02 17.55 -64.59
N GLY A 118 2.03 18.51 -63.65
CA GLY A 118 0.81 18.95 -62.93
C GLY A 118 0.20 17.80 -62.06
N ARG A 119 1.01 17.03 -61.35
CA ARG A 119 0.51 15.88 -60.60
C ARG A 119 1.27 15.65 -59.26
N LEU A 120 0.60 15.02 -58.32
CA LEU A 120 1.16 14.50 -57.10
C LEU A 120 1.32 13.00 -57.26
N LEU A 121 2.52 12.49 -57.05
CA LEU A 121 2.83 11.07 -57.04
C LEU A 121 2.97 10.58 -55.59
N GLN A 122 2.50 9.38 -55.32
CA GLN A 122 2.83 8.61 -54.14
C GLN A 122 3.77 7.48 -54.53
N LEU A 123 4.92 7.37 -53.86
CA LEU A 123 5.87 6.29 -54.03
C LEU A 123 5.42 5.11 -53.15
N LEU A 124 5.21 3.97 -53.75
CA LEU A 124 4.80 2.73 -53.13
C LEU A 124 6.03 1.93 -52.63
N PRO A 125 5.86 1.07 -51.61
CA PRO A 125 6.86 0.08 -51.25
C PRO A 125 7.20 -0.78 -52.49
N GLY A 126 8.49 -0.84 -52.84
CA GLY A 126 8.93 -1.51 -54.07
C GLY A 126 9.32 -0.58 -55.21
N GLY A 127 9.23 0.73 -55.02
CA GLY A 127 9.80 1.75 -55.92
C GLY A 127 8.91 2.20 -57.08
N SER A 128 7.70 1.66 -57.24
CA SER A 128 6.73 2.13 -58.22
C SER A 128 5.96 3.36 -57.73
N THR A 129 5.42 4.19 -58.61
CA THR A 129 4.63 5.37 -58.26
C THR A 129 3.19 5.27 -58.73
N VAL A 130 2.26 5.83 -57.96
CA VAL A 130 0.87 6.04 -58.37
C VAL A 130 0.54 7.53 -58.35
N VAL A 131 -0.41 7.96 -59.19
CA VAL A 131 -0.88 9.34 -59.15
C VAL A 131 -1.89 9.50 -58.05
N ALA A 132 -1.53 10.21 -56.99
CA ALA A 132 -2.42 10.53 -55.87
C ALA A 132 -3.36 11.70 -56.19
N ALA A 133 -2.92 12.68 -57.01
CA ALA A 133 -3.76 13.74 -57.52
C ALA A 133 -3.18 14.22 -58.89
N GLY A 134 -4.08 14.57 -59.84
CA GLY A 134 -3.74 15.09 -61.17
C GLY A 134 -4.34 16.45 -61.42
N ASP A 135 -4.11 16.96 -62.68
CA ASP A 135 -4.64 18.23 -63.19
C ASP A 135 -4.30 19.46 -62.30
N LEU A 136 -3.16 19.42 -61.65
CA LEU A 136 -2.65 20.50 -60.80
C LEU A 136 -2.07 21.61 -61.67
N ARG A 137 -2.67 22.80 -61.58
CA ARG A 137 -2.14 23.96 -62.39
C ARG A 137 -0.92 24.54 -61.66
N GLN A 138 0.24 24.39 -62.29
CA GLN A 138 1.51 24.92 -61.81
C GLN A 138 1.72 24.75 -60.32
N PRO A 139 1.71 23.53 -59.79
CA PRO A 139 1.91 23.28 -58.38
C PRO A 139 3.29 23.76 -57.95
N SER A 140 3.37 24.39 -56.79
CA SER A 140 4.55 25.14 -56.33
C SER A 140 5.09 24.71 -54.99
N ALA A 141 4.27 24.12 -54.10
CA ALA A 141 4.70 23.69 -52.77
C ALA A 141 3.88 22.47 -52.26
N LEU A 142 4.54 21.68 -51.45
CA LEU A 142 4.00 20.46 -50.84
C LEU A 142 4.39 20.44 -49.36
N ALA A 143 3.46 20.07 -48.51
CA ALA A 143 3.71 19.76 -47.08
C ALA A 143 2.80 18.63 -46.60
N VAL A 144 3.21 17.95 -45.58
CA VAL A 144 2.40 16.96 -44.82
C VAL A 144 2.25 17.43 -43.39
N GLY A 145 1.03 17.40 -42.88
CA GLY A 145 0.72 17.74 -41.52
C GLY A 145 1.02 16.57 -40.54
N PRO A 146 1.08 16.85 -39.23
CA PRO A 146 1.23 15.79 -38.19
C PRO A 146 0.09 14.77 -38.20
N ASP A 147 -1.07 15.15 -38.78
CA ASP A 147 -2.24 14.28 -38.97
C ASP A 147 -2.15 13.40 -40.23
N GLY A 148 -1.02 13.48 -40.97
CA GLY A 148 -0.82 12.79 -42.24
C GLY A 148 -1.51 13.43 -43.46
N ARG A 149 -2.22 14.55 -43.25
CA ARG A 149 -2.91 15.27 -44.36
C ARG A 149 -1.89 15.94 -45.26
N VAL A 150 -2.07 15.79 -46.57
CA VAL A 150 -1.20 16.36 -47.59
C VAL A 150 -1.75 17.70 -48.08
N TRP A 151 -0.91 18.73 -48.04
CA TRP A 151 -1.23 20.11 -48.45
C TRP A 151 -0.42 20.51 -49.67
N ILE A 152 -1.09 21.10 -50.64
CA ILE A 152 -0.47 21.45 -51.91
C ILE A 152 -0.82 22.90 -52.29
N ALA A 153 0.18 23.67 -52.71
CA ALA A 153 -0.07 24.97 -53.31
C ALA A 153 -0.11 24.82 -54.82
N VAL A 154 -1.14 25.41 -55.49
CA VAL A 154 -1.34 25.40 -56.91
C VAL A 154 -1.75 26.79 -57.43
N HIS A 155 -1.49 27.10 -58.69
CA HIS A 155 -1.91 28.37 -59.30
C HIS A 155 -3.41 28.37 -59.61
N GLY A 156 -4.18 29.31 -59.02
CA GLY A 156 -5.61 29.52 -59.24
C GLY A 156 -5.90 30.66 -60.23
N ARG A 157 -7.18 30.94 -60.48
CA ARG A 157 -7.62 32.01 -61.39
C ARG A 157 -7.37 33.41 -60.83
N GLY A 158 -7.29 33.55 -59.51
CA GLY A 158 -7.16 34.85 -58.83
C GLY A 158 -5.95 34.97 -57.90
N GLY A 159 -4.93 34.19 -58.12
CA GLY A 159 -3.75 34.00 -57.24
C GLY A 159 -3.58 32.54 -56.88
N ASP A 160 -2.58 32.22 -56.07
CA ASP A 160 -2.36 30.83 -55.66
C ASP A 160 -3.42 30.32 -54.69
N GLU A 161 -3.68 29.02 -54.71
CA GLU A 161 -4.62 28.30 -53.87
C GLU A 161 -3.85 27.29 -53.07
N VAL A 162 -4.23 27.10 -51.77
CA VAL A 162 -3.78 25.98 -51.00
C VAL A 162 -4.90 24.96 -50.87
N ARG A 163 -4.61 23.72 -51.21
CA ARG A 163 -5.53 22.59 -51.20
C ARG A 163 -5.05 21.49 -50.29
N SER A 164 -6.00 20.80 -49.67
CA SER A 164 -5.71 19.58 -48.93
C SER A 164 -6.21 18.34 -49.67
N LEU A 165 -5.43 17.26 -49.64
CA LEU A 165 -5.82 15.97 -50.16
C LEU A 165 -6.62 15.22 -49.08
N GLU A 166 -7.88 14.90 -49.40
CA GLU A 166 -8.75 14.14 -48.49
C GLU A 166 -8.44 12.63 -48.60
N PRO A 167 -8.73 11.85 -47.55
CA PRO A 167 -8.54 10.41 -47.58
C PRO A 167 -9.27 9.68 -48.71
N SER A 168 -10.34 10.28 -49.24
CA SER A 168 -11.09 9.81 -50.41
C SER A 168 -10.35 10.01 -51.75
N GLY A 169 -9.19 10.67 -51.75
CA GLY A 169 -8.41 11.03 -52.94
C GLY A 169 -8.84 12.33 -53.60
N GLY A 170 -9.84 13.07 -53.07
CA GLY A 170 -10.28 14.36 -53.58
C GLY A 170 -9.43 15.51 -53.04
N LEU A 171 -9.28 16.59 -53.85
CA LEU A 171 -8.62 17.82 -53.43
C LEU A 171 -9.68 18.87 -53.03
N VAL A 172 -9.57 19.39 -51.84
CA VAL A 172 -10.42 20.48 -51.31
C VAL A 172 -9.60 21.76 -51.24
N THR A 173 -10.12 22.85 -51.85
CA THR A 173 -9.51 24.17 -51.71
C THR A 173 -9.78 24.75 -50.31
N VAL A 174 -8.73 24.98 -49.54
CA VAL A 174 -8.78 25.49 -48.19
C VAL A 174 -8.56 27.02 -48.18
N MET A 175 -7.72 27.51 -49.06
CA MET A 175 -7.44 28.95 -49.20
C MET A 175 -7.27 29.30 -50.70
N SER A 176 -7.64 30.54 -51.06
CA SER A 176 -7.50 31.04 -52.41
C SER A 176 -7.12 32.52 -52.44
N GLY A 177 -6.63 32.98 -53.60
CA GLY A 177 -6.27 34.39 -53.80
C GLY A 177 -4.96 34.77 -53.08
N MET A 178 -4.12 33.81 -52.81
CA MET A 178 -2.82 34.04 -52.14
C MET A 178 -1.82 34.65 -53.15
N PRO A 179 -0.85 35.46 -52.64
CA PRO A 179 0.36 35.73 -53.41
C PRO A 179 1.05 34.44 -53.76
N ALA A 180 1.98 34.48 -54.75
CA ALA A 180 2.72 33.30 -55.15
C ALA A 180 3.30 32.53 -53.96
N VAL A 181 2.83 31.29 -53.72
CA VAL A 181 3.26 30.43 -52.63
C VAL A 181 4.57 29.72 -53.03
N ARG A 182 5.59 29.77 -52.19
CA ARG A 182 6.93 29.20 -52.44
C ARG A 182 7.19 27.93 -51.64
N ALA A 183 6.70 27.87 -50.44
CA ALA A 183 6.84 26.70 -49.55
C ALA A 183 5.71 26.67 -48.52
N LEU A 184 5.41 25.50 -48.03
CA LEU A 184 4.41 25.23 -46.98
C LEU A 184 5.06 24.42 -45.85
N ALA A 185 4.60 24.66 -44.64
CA ALA A 185 4.83 23.77 -43.52
C ALA A 185 3.56 23.72 -42.64
N VAL A 186 3.32 22.64 -41.97
CA VAL A 186 2.11 22.41 -41.20
C VAL A 186 2.51 21.96 -39.78
N THR A 187 1.86 22.56 -38.80
CA THR A 187 1.93 22.16 -37.38
C THR A 187 0.54 21.68 -36.92
N GLU A 188 0.41 21.21 -35.72
CA GLU A 188 -0.91 20.82 -35.13
C GLU A 188 -1.93 21.99 -35.16
N SER A 189 -1.46 23.23 -35.02
CA SER A 189 -2.34 24.41 -34.86
C SER A 189 -2.23 25.43 -35.99
N ALA A 190 -1.33 25.27 -36.95
CA ALA A 190 -1.09 26.28 -37.97
C ALA A 190 -0.56 25.73 -39.30
N LEU A 191 -0.98 26.38 -40.36
CA LEU A 191 -0.37 26.27 -41.68
C LEU A 191 0.53 27.51 -41.90
N LEU A 192 1.80 27.26 -42.22
CA LEU A 192 2.79 28.28 -42.51
C LEU A 192 2.99 28.37 -44.00
N ILE A 193 2.81 29.60 -44.54
CA ILE A 193 2.85 29.85 -45.96
C ILE A 193 3.98 30.84 -46.28
N ALA A 194 4.98 30.36 -47.00
CA ALA A 194 6.05 31.21 -47.50
C ALA A 194 5.67 31.86 -48.83
N THR A 195 5.74 33.18 -48.89
CA THR A 195 5.52 34.00 -50.08
C THR A 195 6.86 34.63 -50.54
N PRO A 196 6.92 35.29 -51.68
CA PRO A 196 8.15 36.00 -52.11
C PRO A 196 8.64 37.08 -51.13
N THR A 197 7.78 37.60 -50.25
CA THR A 197 8.14 38.76 -49.41
C THR A 197 7.85 38.59 -47.95
N SER A 198 7.14 37.51 -47.55
CA SER A 198 6.73 37.26 -46.18
C SER A 198 6.52 35.76 -45.91
N VAL A 199 6.39 35.43 -44.63
CA VAL A 199 5.85 34.16 -44.19
C VAL A 199 4.63 34.43 -43.32
N GLU A 200 3.53 33.83 -43.73
CA GLU A 200 2.23 33.98 -43.08
C GLU A 200 1.95 32.74 -42.25
N ARG A 201 1.42 32.95 -41.01
CA ARG A 201 0.89 31.89 -40.16
C ARG A 201 -0.63 31.94 -40.22
N VAL A 202 -1.23 30.87 -40.65
CA VAL A 202 -2.67 30.65 -40.75
C VAL A 202 -3.09 29.70 -39.65
N ARG A 203 -3.99 30.12 -38.80
CA ARG A 203 -4.49 29.24 -37.73
C ARG A 203 -5.29 28.08 -38.34
N LEU A 204 -5.01 26.86 -37.88
CA LEU A 204 -5.81 25.69 -38.21
C LEU A 204 -6.71 25.32 -37.04
N HIS A 205 -7.96 25.01 -37.34
CA HIS A 205 -8.91 24.46 -36.41
C HIS A 205 -8.89 22.93 -36.46
N PRO A 206 -9.31 22.21 -35.39
CA PRO A 206 -9.30 20.72 -35.38
C PRO A 206 -10.16 20.10 -36.48
N ASP A 207 -11.15 20.81 -37.03
CA ASP A 207 -11.98 20.40 -38.17
C ASP A 207 -11.29 20.57 -39.51
N GLY A 208 -10.08 21.12 -39.52
CA GLY A 208 -9.32 21.41 -40.76
C GLY A 208 -9.69 22.76 -41.41
N SER A 209 -10.60 23.54 -40.86
CA SER A 209 -10.90 24.87 -41.31
C SER A 209 -9.79 25.85 -40.95
N VAL A 210 -9.67 26.94 -41.73
CA VAL A 210 -8.66 27.97 -41.54
C VAL A 210 -9.22 29.20 -40.83
N GLY A 211 -8.42 29.72 -39.88
CA GLY A 211 -8.74 30.89 -39.11
C GLY A 211 -7.97 32.13 -39.57
N SER A 212 -7.53 32.93 -38.58
CA SER A 212 -6.80 34.18 -38.85
C SER A 212 -5.45 33.95 -39.51
N VAL A 213 -5.09 34.89 -40.40
CA VAL A 213 -3.78 34.94 -41.05
C VAL A 213 -2.94 36.03 -40.40
N THR A 214 -1.75 35.71 -39.94
CA THR A 214 -0.82 36.66 -39.30
C THR A 214 0.58 36.55 -39.94
N PRO A 215 1.23 37.63 -40.33
CA PRO A 215 2.60 37.58 -40.82
C PRO A 215 3.58 37.38 -39.65
N ILE A 216 4.38 36.31 -39.73
CA ILE A 216 5.42 36.00 -38.76
C ILE A 216 6.82 36.48 -39.19
N VAL A 217 7.04 36.56 -40.52
CA VAL A 217 8.27 37.16 -41.08
C VAL A 217 7.91 38.09 -42.23
N ARG A 218 8.48 39.28 -42.24
CA ARG A 218 8.27 40.29 -43.31
C ARG A 218 9.61 40.63 -43.99
N ARG A 219 9.55 41.05 -45.28
CA ARG A 219 10.69 41.44 -46.07
C ARG A 219 11.76 40.35 -46.20
N TRP A 220 11.32 39.11 -46.36
CA TRP A 220 12.16 37.94 -46.53
C TRP A 220 11.72 37.12 -47.76
N HIS A 221 12.67 36.87 -48.65
CA HIS A 221 12.49 35.96 -49.77
C HIS A 221 12.65 34.52 -49.28
N ALA A 222 11.58 33.92 -48.75
CA ALA A 222 11.61 32.55 -48.31
C ALA A 222 11.65 31.57 -49.50
N ARG A 223 12.46 30.53 -49.37
CA ARG A 223 12.65 29.46 -50.36
C ARG A 223 12.19 28.12 -49.84
N GLY A 224 12.39 27.87 -48.58
CA GLY A 224 11.96 26.67 -47.86
C GLY A 224 11.48 27.05 -46.48
N ILE A 225 10.59 26.25 -45.96
CA ILE A 225 10.11 26.35 -44.58
C ILE A 225 9.83 24.95 -44.05
N VAL A 226 10.21 24.70 -42.83
CA VAL A 226 9.86 23.49 -42.06
C VAL A 226 9.54 23.90 -40.63
N ALA A 227 8.63 23.18 -40.01
CA ALA A 227 8.28 23.41 -38.60
C ALA A 227 8.62 22.19 -37.74
N ASP A 228 9.05 22.45 -36.52
CA ASP A 228 9.22 21.38 -35.54
C ASP A 228 7.89 21.09 -34.83
N ARG A 229 7.87 20.07 -34.00
CA ARG A 229 6.70 19.63 -33.21
C ARG A 229 6.24 20.66 -32.17
N PHE A 230 7.07 21.65 -31.85
CA PHE A 230 6.76 22.73 -30.90
C PHE A 230 6.20 23.96 -31.63
N GLY A 231 6.02 23.88 -32.96
CA GLY A 231 5.51 24.95 -33.78
C GLY A 231 6.59 25.96 -34.22
N ASN A 232 7.85 25.79 -33.80
CA ASN A 232 8.92 26.65 -34.26
C ASN A 232 9.19 26.41 -35.74
N ALA A 233 9.42 27.48 -36.51
CA ALA A 233 9.67 27.36 -37.95
C ALA A 233 11.11 27.73 -38.30
N TYR A 234 11.68 26.96 -39.21
CA TYR A 234 12.99 27.23 -39.80
C TYR A 234 12.77 27.63 -41.27
N ILE A 235 13.18 28.86 -41.62
CA ILE A 235 12.86 29.52 -42.88
C ILE A 235 14.12 29.87 -43.60
N SER A 236 14.41 29.16 -44.69
CA SER A 236 15.57 29.44 -45.56
C SER A 236 15.27 30.57 -46.54
N GLY A 237 16.27 31.38 -46.88
CA GLY A 237 16.06 32.50 -47.79
C GLY A 237 17.05 33.65 -47.59
N TRP A 238 16.62 34.87 -48.05
CA TRP A 238 17.39 36.11 -47.96
C TRP A 238 16.49 37.35 -47.80
N PRO A 239 17.02 38.46 -47.25
CA PRO A 239 16.25 39.70 -47.08
C PRO A 239 15.85 40.34 -48.41
N VAL A 240 14.61 40.92 -48.47
CA VAL A 240 14.14 41.67 -49.61
C VAL A 240 14.96 42.99 -49.73
N GLY A 241 15.48 43.27 -50.93
CA GLY A 241 16.15 44.53 -51.27
C GLY A 241 17.64 44.65 -50.82
N ALA A 242 18.20 43.65 -50.17
CA ALA A 242 19.63 43.59 -49.90
C ALA A 242 20.33 42.78 -51.02
N GLY A 243 21.48 43.24 -51.55
CA GLY A 243 22.26 42.47 -52.53
C GLY A 243 22.49 41.03 -52.03
N GLY A 244 21.81 40.10 -52.73
CA GLY A 244 21.31 38.78 -52.22
C GLY A 244 22.20 37.89 -51.39
N ALA A 245 23.44 37.59 -51.84
CA ALA A 245 24.18 36.44 -51.32
C ALA A 245 24.81 36.65 -49.92
N ALA A 246 25.21 37.87 -49.56
CA ALA A 246 25.95 38.12 -48.30
C ALA A 246 25.09 38.06 -47.01
N ARG A 247 23.79 37.96 -47.13
CA ARG A 247 22.85 37.90 -45.98
C ARG A 247 21.84 36.77 -46.08
N ALA A 248 22.09 35.85 -46.96
CA ALA A 248 21.26 34.65 -47.11
C ALA A 248 21.52 33.67 -45.95
N GLY A 249 20.48 32.94 -45.57
CA GLY A 249 20.60 32.02 -44.43
C GLY A 249 19.28 31.41 -44.03
N ILE A 250 19.19 31.06 -42.75
CA ILE A 250 17.99 30.46 -42.15
C ILE A 250 17.56 31.31 -40.97
N LEU A 251 16.30 31.65 -40.89
CA LEU A 251 15.64 32.24 -39.73
C LEU A 251 14.96 31.15 -38.90
N LYS A 252 14.97 31.28 -37.58
CA LYS A 252 14.15 30.52 -36.63
C LYS A 252 13.04 31.46 -36.12
N TYR A 253 11.79 31.06 -36.29
CA TYR A 253 10.65 31.65 -35.60
C TYR A 253 10.26 30.77 -34.43
N GLU A 254 10.12 31.33 -33.27
CA GLU A 254 9.71 30.64 -32.03
C GLU A 254 8.23 30.88 -31.82
N GLU A 255 7.45 29.79 -31.79
CA GLU A 255 5.99 29.86 -31.58
C GLU A 255 5.62 30.39 -30.20
N SER A 256 6.34 29.99 -29.18
CA SER A 256 6.06 30.38 -27.76
C SER A 256 6.27 31.86 -27.49
N SER A 257 7.25 32.50 -28.16
CA SER A 257 7.62 33.89 -27.94
C SER A 257 7.14 34.82 -29.07
N GLY A 258 6.77 34.26 -30.23
CA GLY A 258 6.50 34.99 -31.44
C GLY A 258 7.75 35.66 -32.04
N ARG A 259 8.92 35.31 -31.58
CA ARG A 259 10.21 35.94 -31.88
C ARG A 259 10.88 35.27 -33.08
N THR A 260 11.47 36.12 -33.98
CA THR A 260 12.27 35.60 -35.09
C THR A 260 13.73 35.96 -34.90
N THR A 261 14.61 34.99 -34.96
CA THR A 261 16.06 35.11 -34.80
C THR A 261 16.79 34.55 -36.01
N ARG A 262 18.08 34.91 -36.19
CA ARG A 262 18.93 34.29 -37.20
C ARG A 262 19.48 32.98 -36.65
N PHE A 263 19.16 31.89 -37.36
CA PHE A 263 19.66 30.56 -37.02
C PHE A 263 20.99 30.25 -37.71
N ALA A 264 21.07 30.56 -39.02
CA ALA A 264 22.30 30.38 -39.78
C ALA A 264 22.45 31.48 -40.80
N THR A 265 23.69 31.91 -41.10
CA THR A 265 24.05 32.90 -42.11
C THR A 265 25.18 32.35 -42.99
N GLY A 266 25.40 32.97 -44.16
CA GLY A 266 26.51 32.61 -45.05
C GLY A 266 26.20 31.47 -46.04
N LEU A 267 24.95 30.99 -46.10
CA LEU A 267 24.49 30.13 -47.18
C LEU A 267 24.48 30.95 -48.47
N ARG A 268 24.93 30.38 -49.60
CA ARG A 268 25.07 31.10 -50.86
C ARG A 268 23.88 30.97 -51.81
N GLY A 269 23.04 29.96 -51.60
CA GLY A 269 21.80 29.73 -52.32
C GLY A 269 20.84 28.86 -51.53
N PRO A 270 20.34 29.37 -50.36
CA PRO A 270 19.48 28.56 -49.49
C PRO A 270 18.21 28.14 -50.23
N GLY A 271 17.95 26.84 -50.23
CA GLY A 271 16.85 26.19 -50.92
C GLY A 271 15.90 25.49 -49.91
N ALA A 272 15.48 24.27 -50.24
CA ALA A 272 14.63 23.45 -49.40
C ALA A 272 15.24 23.16 -48.02
N VAL A 273 14.39 23.08 -47.03
CA VAL A 273 14.75 22.66 -45.64
C VAL A 273 13.85 21.52 -45.19
N ALA A 274 14.38 20.65 -44.34
CA ALA A 274 13.65 19.55 -43.71
C ALA A 274 14.18 19.28 -42.31
N LEU A 275 13.36 18.66 -41.48
CA LEU A 275 13.77 18.17 -40.14
C LEU A 275 13.84 16.65 -40.16
N GLU A 276 14.88 16.10 -39.56
CA GLU A 276 15.00 14.68 -39.30
C GLU A 276 14.25 14.28 -38.01
N PRO A 277 13.84 13.01 -37.86
CA PRO A 277 13.29 12.51 -36.63
C PRO A 277 14.21 12.72 -35.41
N SER A 278 15.54 12.77 -35.65
CA SER A 278 16.59 13.08 -34.69
C SER A 278 16.59 14.56 -34.23
N GLY A 279 15.75 15.42 -34.83
CA GLY A 279 15.70 16.86 -34.58
C GLY A 279 16.73 17.66 -35.37
N HIS A 280 17.62 17.02 -36.15
CA HIS A 280 18.58 17.72 -36.99
C HIS A 280 17.88 18.46 -38.13
N LEU A 281 18.34 19.69 -38.40
CA LEU A 281 17.81 20.47 -39.52
C LEU A 281 18.70 20.25 -40.77
N LEU A 282 18.07 19.93 -41.87
CA LEU A 282 18.68 19.85 -43.16
C LEU A 282 18.40 21.12 -43.97
N ALA A 283 19.38 21.58 -44.72
CA ALA A 283 19.19 22.70 -45.62
C ALA A 283 19.99 22.49 -46.91
N ALA A 284 19.33 22.74 -48.04
CA ALA A 284 19.96 22.79 -49.32
C ALA A 284 20.62 24.15 -49.51
N ASP A 285 21.86 24.14 -50.12
CA ASP A 285 22.60 25.32 -50.55
C ASP A 285 23.10 25.11 -51.98
N ALA A 286 22.48 25.84 -52.91
CA ALA A 286 22.71 25.64 -54.34
C ALA A 286 24.10 26.01 -54.82
N TRP A 287 24.87 26.83 -54.09
CA TRP A 287 26.21 27.27 -54.50
C TRP A 287 27.27 26.92 -53.49
N PRO A 288 28.54 26.52 -53.95
CA PRO A 288 28.92 26.36 -55.38
C PRO A 288 28.55 24.98 -55.94
N ASP A 289 28.32 23.92 -55.14
CA ASP A 289 28.31 22.53 -55.59
C ASP A 289 26.99 21.82 -55.24
N GLY A 290 25.88 22.52 -54.98
CA GLY A 290 24.60 21.90 -54.58
C GLY A 290 24.78 21.06 -53.33
N ARG A 291 25.09 21.71 -52.22
CA ARG A 291 25.39 21.06 -50.94
C ARG A 291 24.13 20.88 -50.10
N LEU A 292 24.17 19.82 -49.30
CA LEU A 292 23.18 19.59 -48.21
C LEU A 292 23.91 19.74 -46.86
N TRP A 293 23.48 20.71 -46.11
CA TRP A 293 23.95 20.93 -44.76
C TRP A 293 23.04 20.20 -43.75
N ARG A 294 23.65 19.53 -42.77
CA ARG A 294 22.96 19.03 -41.56
C ARG A 294 23.42 19.85 -40.39
N PHE A 295 22.51 20.52 -39.72
CA PHE A 295 22.67 21.23 -38.44
C PHE A 295 22.28 20.30 -37.30
N MET A 296 23.17 20.10 -36.36
CA MET A 296 23.03 19.11 -35.32
C MET A 296 22.14 19.65 -34.20
N ALA A 297 21.06 18.93 -33.91
CA ALA A 297 20.29 19.12 -32.68
C ALA A 297 21.02 18.51 -31.49
N PRO A 298 20.79 19.00 -30.28
CA PRO A 298 21.27 18.33 -29.06
C PRO A 298 20.79 16.88 -28.98
N SER A 299 21.48 16.06 -28.26
CA SER A 299 21.07 14.70 -27.97
C SER A 299 19.79 14.70 -27.12
N ALA A 300 18.96 13.66 -27.26
CA ALA A 300 17.80 13.50 -26.41
C ALA A 300 18.24 13.40 -24.93
N PRO A 301 17.60 14.14 -24.02
CA PRO A 301 17.93 14.04 -22.61
C PRO A 301 17.75 12.61 -22.07
N ILE A 302 18.65 12.19 -21.20
CA ILE A 302 18.54 10.91 -20.50
C ILE A 302 17.89 11.19 -19.14
N THR A 303 16.68 10.67 -18.93
CA THR A 303 15.93 10.83 -17.69
C THR A 303 15.46 9.48 -17.20
N SER A 304 15.28 9.37 -15.87
CA SER A 304 14.63 8.23 -15.25
C SER A 304 13.54 8.76 -14.31
N LEU A 305 12.29 8.52 -14.64
CA LEU A 305 11.14 8.90 -13.84
C LEU A 305 10.46 7.66 -13.28
N PRO A 306 9.86 7.75 -12.08
CA PRO A 306 9.04 6.67 -11.56
C PRO A 306 7.80 6.49 -12.44
N GLY A 307 7.34 5.24 -12.59
CA GLY A 307 6.11 4.98 -13.33
C GLY A 307 4.84 5.41 -12.58
N PHE A 308 4.93 5.48 -11.24
CA PHE A 308 3.83 5.80 -10.34
C PHE A 308 4.33 6.68 -9.19
N THR A 309 3.45 7.54 -8.67
CA THR A 309 3.72 8.38 -7.48
C THR A 309 2.43 8.88 -6.86
N ASN A 310 2.41 9.02 -5.55
CA ASN A 310 1.33 9.69 -4.82
C ASN A 310 1.59 11.19 -4.59
N GLN A 311 2.68 11.71 -5.15
CA GLN A 311 2.99 13.12 -5.03
C GLN A 311 2.39 13.91 -6.20
N PRO A 312 1.86 15.13 -5.98
CA PRO A 312 1.25 15.95 -7.04
C PRO A 312 2.27 16.47 -8.07
N SER A 313 3.53 16.18 -7.88
CA SER A 313 4.62 16.52 -8.79
C SER A 313 5.75 15.50 -8.73
N VAL A 314 6.42 15.30 -9.83
CA VAL A 314 7.58 14.42 -9.94
C VAL A 314 8.87 15.24 -10.11
N ALA A 315 9.95 14.80 -9.47
CA ALA A 315 11.27 15.34 -9.76
C ALA A 315 11.73 14.81 -11.11
N VAL A 316 12.12 15.72 -12.00
CA VAL A 316 12.65 15.43 -13.34
C VAL A 316 14.14 15.72 -13.31
N ALA A 317 14.93 14.69 -13.14
CA ALA A 317 16.39 14.78 -13.09
C ALA A 317 17.00 13.94 -14.21
N GLY A 318 18.14 14.37 -14.73
CA GLY A 318 18.81 13.66 -15.79
C GLY A 318 20.06 14.33 -16.30
N THR A 319 20.47 13.96 -17.51
CA THR A 319 21.56 14.57 -18.22
C THR A 319 21.14 14.97 -19.63
N ALA A 320 21.62 16.11 -20.08
CA ALA A 320 21.47 16.63 -21.42
C ALA A 320 22.83 17.17 -21.89
N ASP A 321 22.92 17.64 -23.12
CA ASP A 321 24.12 18.28 -23.61
C ASP A 321 24.44 19.50 -22.73
N ARG A 322 25.73 19.74 -22.49
CA ARG A 322 26.23 20.78 -21.55
C ARG A 322 25.71 22.16 -21.95
N ALA A 323 25.31 22.95 -20.98
CA ALA A 323 24.76 24.29 -21.14
C ALA A 323 23.49 24.35 -22.03
N SER A 324 22.86 23.23 -22.41
CA SER A 324 21.62 23.25 -23.11
C SER A 324 20.48 23.74 -22.23
N LEU A 325 19.52 24.44 -22.80
CA LEU A 325 18.25 24.74 -22.16
C LEU A 325 17.40 23.47 -22.16
N VAL A 326 16.89 23.06 -21.00
CA VAL A 326 16.05 21.89 -20.85
C VAL A 326 14.62 22.34 -20.50
N GLU A 327 13.68 22.00 -21.37
CA GLU A 327 12.27 22.28 -21.20
C GLU A 327 11.53 20.99 -20.86
N VAL A 328 10.69 21.06 -19.83
CA VAL A 328 9.86 19.94 -19.37
C VAL A 328 8.40 20.26 -19.62
N PHE A 329 7.72 19.38 -20.34
CA PHE A 329 6.31 19.46 -20.65
C PHE A 329 5.55 18.36 -19.92
N ALA A 330 4.34 18.66 -19.47
CA ALA A 330 3.38 17.68 -19.01
C ALA A 330 2.09 17.86 -19.83
N ASP A 331 1.65 16.80 -20.48
CA ASP A 331 0.48 16.79 -21.38
C ASP A 331 0.48 17.96 -22.37
N GLY A 332 1.65 18.23 -22.93
CA GLY A 332 1.84 19.29 -23.92
C GLY A 332 2.04 20.71 -23.38
N ALA A 333 1.84 20.94 -22.08
CA ALA A 333 2.06 22.24 -21.45
C ALA A 333 3.47 22.35 -20.84
N VAL A 334 4.14 23.48 -21.03
CA VAL A 334 5.44 23.75 -20.39
C VAL A 334 5.25 23.85 -18.88
N GLN A 335 5.97 23.02 -18.14
CA GLN A 335 5.94 22.99 -16.67
C GLN A 335 7.17 23.66 -16.06
N ALA A 336 8.32 23.44 -16.66
CA ALA A 336 9.56 23.99 -16.15
C ALA A 336 10.58 24.19 -17.27
N VAL A 337 11.45 25.16 -17.05
CA VAL A 337 12.60 25.43 -17.89
C VAL A 337 13.82 25.53 -16.99
N THR A 338 14.86 24.80 -17.31
CA THR A 338 16.13 24.80 -16.56
C THR A 338 17.32 24.73 -17.52
N THR A 339 18.53 24.88 -17.04
CA THR A 339 19.74 24.75 -17.86
C THR A 339 20.56 23.58 -17.36
N ALA A 340 21.04 22.76 -18.27
CA ALA A 340 21.98 21.69 -17.95
C ALA A 340 23.33 22.26 -17.53
N ASP A 341 23.91 21.73 -16.49
CA ASP A 341 25.19 22.17 -15.91
C ASP A 341 26.29 22.18 -16.98
N GLU A 342 27.04 23.26 -17.07
CA GLU A 342 28.06 23.48 -18.09
C GLU A 342 29.22 22.47 -18.05
N ARG A 343 29.45 21.85 -16.92
CA ARG A 343 30.55 20.91 -16.72
C ARG A 343 30.10 19.47 -16.80
N THR A 344 28.92 19.13 -16.23
CA THR A 344 28.43 17.76 -16.06
C THR A 344 27.29 17.40 -16.99
N GLY A 345 26.57 18.41 -17.53
CA GLY A 345 25.33 18.19 -18.28
C GLY A 345 24.13 17.80 -17.42
N ARG A 346 24.24 17.79 -16.09
CA ARG A 346 23.14 17.43 -15.20
C ARG A 346 22.11 18.54 -15.11
N PHE A 347 20.85 18.14 -14.98
CA PHE A 347 19.76 19.05 -14.70
C PHE A 347 18.80 18.41 -13.69
N GLU A 348 18.08 19.25 -12.98
CA GLU A 348 17.02 18.85 -12.05
C GLU A 348 15.94 19.91 -12.03
N THR A 349 14.69 19.47 -12.07
CA THR A 349 13.50 20.34 -11.97
C THR A 349 12.30 19.51 -11.51
N ARG A 350 11.10 20.06 -11.56
CA ARG A 350 9.86 19.35 -11.20
C ARG A 350 8.78 19.58 -12.27
N ALA A 351 7.96 18.54 -12.47
CA ALA A 351 6.77 18.62 -13.28
C ALA A 351 5.53 18.33 -12.43
N ALA A 352 4.51 19.15 -12.53
CA ALA A 352 3.21 18.90 -11.93
C ALA A 352 2.50 17.75 -12.69
N LEU A 353 1.75 16.94 -11.97
CA LEU A 353 1.01 15.81 -12.52
C LEU A 353 -0.50 16.08 -12.46
N ALA A 354 -1.23 15.55 -13.41
CA ALA A 354 -2.68 15.59 -13.37
C ALA A 354 -3.19 14.63 -12.28
N PRO A 355 -4.12 15.05 -11.41
CA PRO A 355 -4.57 14.25 -10.28
C PRO A 355 -5.21 12.92 -10.70
N ASN A 356 -4.80 11.84 -10.07
CA ASN A 356 -5.33 10.48 -10.25
C ASN A 356 -5.46 10.07 -11.72
N SER A 357 -4.41 10.35 -12.49
CA SER A 357 -4.36 10.06 -13.92
C SER A 357 -2.93 9.91 -14.43
N ALA A 358 -2.81 9.39 -15.64
CA ALA A 358 -1.53 9.28 -16.33
C ALA A 358 -1.17 10.63 -16.98
N THR A 359 0.02 11.13 -16.68
CA THR A 359 0.59 12.33 -17.29
C THR A 359 1.76 11.94 -18.20
N THR A 360 1.75 12.40 -19.44
CA THR A 360 2.90 12.26 -20.33
C THR A 360 3.90 13.38 -20.07
N VAL A 361 5.06 13.03 -19.57
CA VAL A 361 6.17 13.96 -19.35
C VAL A 361 7.14 13.86 -20.54
N LEU A 362 7.38 14.98 -21.20
CA LEU A 362 8.36 15.13 -22.27
C LEU A 362 9.49 16.04 -21.78
N VAL A 363 10.71 15.63 -22.05
CA VAL A 363 11.89 16.44 -21.73
C VAL A 363 12.68 16.69 -23.02
N VAL A 364 12.91 17.94 -23.33
CA VAL A 364 13.56 18.40 -24.55
C VAL A 364 14.75 19.27 -24.19
N ALA A 365 15.86 19.04 -24.84
CA ALA A 365 17.02 19.93 -24.77
C ALA A 365 17.07 20.82 -26.04
N THR A 366 17.34 22.11 -25.86
CA THR A 366 17.66 23.04 -26.95
C THR A 366 19.08 23.54 -26.77
N GLY A 367 19.71 23.98 -27.87
CA GLY A 367 21.06 24.54 -27.78
C GLY A 367 21.19 25.66 -26.75
N ALA A 368 22.41 26.05 -26.42
CA ALA A 368 22.68 27.08 -25.42
C ALA A 368 21.81 28.34 -25.63
N GLU A 369 21.26 28.87 -24.53
CA GLU A 369 20.36 30.04 -24.51
C GLU A 369 19.01 29.84 -25.27
N GLY A 370 18.61 28.59 -25.61
CA GLY A 370 17.34 28.33 -26.30
C GLY A 370 17.29 28.68 -27.77
N ALA A 371 18.38 29.18 -28.33
CA ALA A 371 18.42 29.67 -29.73
C ALA A 371 18.65 28.57 -30.78
N GLY A 372 19.05 27.38 -30.37
CA GLY A 372 19.39 26.26 -31.25
C GLY A 372 18.19 25.39 -31.69
N LEU A 373 18.51 24.22 -32.23
CA LEU A 373 17.56 23.17 -32.54
C LEU A 373 17.12 22.45 -31.26
N ALA A 374 15.90 21.93 -31.28
CA ALA A 374 15.37 21.07 -30.21
C ALA A 374 15.78 19.61 -30.46
N SER A 375 16.13 18.93 -29.38
CA SER A 375 16.40 17.49 -29.40
C SER A 375 15.11 16.68 -29.63
N PRO A 376 15.22 15.40 -29.99
CA PRO A 376 14.13 14.47 -29.76
C PRO A 376 13.74 14.49 -28.28
N PRO A 377 12.43 14.37 -27.96
CA PRO A 377 12.02 14.35 -26.57
C PRO A 377 12.35 13.01 -25.91
N ALA A 378 12.84 13.07 -24.68
CA ALA A 378 12.72 11.94 -23.76
C ALA A 378 11.28 11.88 -23.26
N ARG A 379 10.61 10.76 -23.46
CA ARG A 379 9.20 10.56 -23.09
C ARG A 379 9.08 9.57 -21.95
N SER A 380 8.34 9.93 -20.94
CA SER A 380 7.93 9.06 -19.84
C SER A 380 6.46 9.26 -19.54
N VAL A 381 5.80 8.21 -19.07
CA VAL A 381 4.44 8.32 -18.55
C VAL A 381 4.52 8.08 -17.04
N VAL A 382 3.99 9.00 -16.27
CA VAL A 382 3.91 8.92 -14.80
C VAL A 382 2.44 8.94 -14.41
N VAL A 383 2.01 7.95 -13.68
CA VAL A 383 0.65 7.88 -13.13
C VAL A 383 0.68 8.47 -11.72
N HIS A 384 -0.05 9.57 -11.54
CA HIS A 384 -0.34 10.09 -10.22
C HIS A 384 -1.51 9.33 -9.63
N ASP A 385 -1.36 8.89 -8.40
CA ASP A 385 -2.40 8.21 -7.65
C ASP A 385 -2.21 8.49 -6.16
N ASP A 386 -3.06 9.31 -5.58
CA ASP A 386 -3.07 9.64 -4.15
C ASP A 386 -4.17 8.91 -3.37
N ARG A 387 -4.86 7.96 -4.02
CA ARG A 387 -5.94 7.18 -3.41
C ARG A 387 -5.37 5.92 -2.79
N PRO A 388 -5.58 5.71 -1.48
CA PRO A 388 -5.18 4.46 -0.86
C PRO A 388 -5.96 3.27 -1.42
N PRO A 389 -5.35 2.08 -1.49
CA PRO A 389 -6.05 0.85 -1.86
C PRO A 389 -7.15 0.52 -0.85
N ALA A 390 -8.18 -0.19 -1.28
CA ALA A 390 -9.13 -0.81 -0.38
C ALA A 390 -8.59 -2.16 0.09
N VAL A 391 -8.75 -2.49 1.38
CA VAL A 391 -8.29 -3.75 1.96
C VAL A 391 -9.36 -4.37 2.85
N THR A 392 -9.52 -5.68 2.76
CA THR A 392 -10.50 -6.43 3.55
C THR A 392 -9.85 -7.71 4.06
N LEU A 393 -9.91 -7.93 5.38
CA LEU A 393 -9.60 -9.20 6.02
C LEU A 393 -10.78 -10.17 5.82
N THR A 394 -10.49 -11.38 5.35
CA THR A 394 -11.51 -12.42 5.08
C THR A 394 -11.35 -13.66 5.96
N SER A 395 -10.19 -13.87 6.54
CA SER A 395 -9.91 -14.95 7.50
C SER A 395 -8.78 -14.52 8.46
N PRO A 396 -8.87 -14.93 9.73
CA PRO A 396 -9.97 -15.64 10.38
C PRO A 396 -11.24 -14.78 10.47
N ALA A 397 -12.33 -15.31 11.04
CA ALA A 397 -13.48 -14.49 11.38
C ALA A 397 -13.11 -13.43 12.42
N VAL A 398 -13.89 -12.35 12.49
CA VAL A 398 -13.67 -11.30 13.52
C VAL A 398 -13.76 -11.91 14.90
N ALA A 399 -12.82 -11.59 15.76
CA ALA A 399 -12.67 -12.12 17.10
C ALA A 399 -12.64 -13.67 17.17
N ALA A 400 -12.02 -14.31 16.19
CA ALA A 400 -11.81 -15.74 16.19
C ALA A 400 -10.92 -16.18 17.35
N TYR A 401 -11.24 -17.32 17.94
CA TYR A 401 -10.44 -17.98 18.94
C TYR A 401 -9.55 -19.04 18.26
N VAL A 402 -8.26 -19.02 18.55
CA VAL A 402 -7.29 -19.93 17.93
C VAL A 402 -6.27 -20.41 18.97
N ARG A 403 -5.79 -21.65 18.86
CA ARG A 403 -4.81 -22.20 19.80
C ARG A 403 -3.43 -22.44 19.18
N ASP A 404 -3.36 -22.97 17.95
CA ASP A 404 -2.09 -23.41 17.37
C ASP A 404 -1.71 -22.60 16.11
N ALA A 405 -2.32 -22.94 14.98
CA ALA A 405 -2.11 -22.26 13.73
C ALA A 405 -3.43 -21.82 13.11
N THR A 406 -3.44 -20.65 12.48
CA THR A 406 -4.62 -20.13 11.82
C THR A 406 -4.31 -19.65 10.40
N THR A 407 -5.27 -19.83 9.51
CA THR A 407 -5.16 -19.31 8.14
C THR A 407 -5.58 -17.84 8.13
N LEU A 408 -4.67 -17.00 7.70
CA LEU A 408 -4.90 -15.59 7.43
C LEU A 408 -5.25 -15.44 5.96
N ALA A 409 -6.28 -14.67 5.65
CA ALA A 409 -6.61 -14.31 4.28
C ALA A 409 -7.12 -12.87 4.21
N ALA A 410 -6.70 -12.16 3.19
CA ALA A 410 -7.17 -10.82 2.88
C ALA A 410 -7.18 -10.58 1.37
N SER A 411 -7.94 -9.59 0.97
CA SER A 411 -7.96 -9.08 -0.40
C SER A 411 -7.75 -7.58 -0.40
N GLY A 412 -6.97 -7.12 -1.35
CA GLY A 412 -6.73 -5.71 -1.62
C GLY A 412 -7.16 -5.36 -3.05
N THR A 413 -7.64 -4.13 -3.25
CA THR A 413 -8.01 -3.61 -4.58
C THR A 413 -7.56 -2.18 -4.73
N ASP A 414 -7.00 -1.86 -5.89
CA ASP A 414 -6.66 -0.51 -6.28
C ASP A 414 -6.90 -0.33 -7.78
N GLU A 415 -7.70 0.69 -8.16
CA GLU A 415 -8.05 0.98 -9.56
C GLU A 415 -7.13 2.05 -10.18
N GLY A 416 -6.31 2.73 -9.38
CA GLY A 416 -5.42 3.80 -9.79
C GLY A 416 -4.09 3.28 -10.31
N SER A 417 -3.14 3.09 -9.42
CA SER A 417 -1.79 2.59 -9.76
C SER A 417 -1.70 1.06 -9.78
N GLY A 418 -2.69 0.38 -9.20
CA GLY A 418 -2.72 -1.06 -9.01
C GLY A 418 -1.97 -1.52 -7.77
N MET A 419 -2.24 -2.71 -7.33
CA MET A 419 -1.66 -3.29 -6.12
C MET A 419 -0.16 -3.51 -6.25
N ALA A 420 0.58 -3.24 -5.17
CA ALA A 420 1.99 -3.59 -5.02
C ALA A 420 2.19 -4.75 -4.03
N SER A 421 1.54 -4.69 -2.88
CA SER A 421 1.67 -5.73 -1.85
C SER A 421 0.49 -5.77 -0.90
N LEU A 422 0.32 -6.92 -0.25
CA LEU A 422 -0.61 -7.15 0.83
C LEU A 422 0.10 -7.95 1.91
N ARG A 423 0.26 -7.40 3.11
CA ARG A 423 1.02 -8.00 4.21
C ARG A 423 0.14 -8.22 5.43
N PHE A 424 0.43 -9.25 6.18
CA PHE A 424 -0.20 -9.54 7.47
C PHE A 424 0.76 -9.25 8.61
N LEU A 425 0.28 -8.51 9.59
CA LEU A 425 0.97 -8.26 10.85
C LEU A 425 0.12 -8.80 11.99
N LEU A 426 0.77 -9.44 12.94
CA LEU A 426 0.18 -9.81 14.22
C LEU A 426 0.96 -9.09 15.32
N ASP A 427 0.30 -8.17 16.04
CA ASP A 427 0.93 -7.24 16.99
C ASP A 427 2.17 -6.56 16.43
N ASP A 428 2.04 -5.98 15.24
CA ASP A 428 3.10 -5.30 14.49
C ASP A 428 4.23 -6.20 13.93
N ALA A 429 4.22 -7.49 14.22
CA ALA A 429 5.16 -8.47 13.64
C ALA A 429 4.61 -9.01 12.32
N GLU A 430 5.40 -8.95 11.25
CA GLU A 430 4.99 -9.48 9.94
C GLU A 430 4.97 -11.02 9.97
N VAL A 431 3.83 -11.59 9.62
CA VAL A 431 3.58 -13.04 9.64
C VAL A 431 3.30 -13.63 8.25
N GLY A 432 3.25 -12.80 7.21
CA GLY A 432 3.09 -13.25 5.84
C GLY A 432 2.53 -12.17 4.92
N GLY A 433 2.28 -12.53 3.67
CA GLY A 433 1.74 -11.60 2.68
C GLY A 433 1.92 -12.08 1.24
N ALA A 434 1.58 -11.21 0.31
CA ALA A 434 1.79 -11.40 -1.12
C ALA A 434 2.28 -10.10 -1.76
N HIS A 435 3.05 -10.24 -2.84
CA HIS A 435 3.44 -9.15 -3.72
C HIS A 435 2.78 -9.35 -5.08
N ALA A 436 2.30 -8.27 -5.67
CA ALA A 436 1.78 -8.29 -7.02
C ALA A 436 2.90 -8.51 -8.04
N ALA A 437 2.66 -9.33 -9.05
CA ALA A 437 3.62 -9.56 -10.14
C ALA A 437 3.73 -8.35 -11.10
N GLY A 438 2.73 -7.48 -11.10
CA GLY A 438 2.72 -6.20 -11.82
C GLY A 438 1.38 -5.93 -12.51
N GLY A 439 0.83 -4.72 -12.32
CA GLY A 439 -0.41 -4.26 -12.98
C GLY A 439 -1.71 -4.90 -12.51
N GLU A 440 -1.67 -5.67 -11.46
CA GLU A 440 -2.85 -6.30 -10.87
C GLU A 440 -3.68 -5.26 -10.10
N LEU A 441 -4.96 -5.15 -10.43
CA LEU A 441 -5.91 -4.28 -9.71
C LEU A 441 -6.43 -4.93 -8.43
N HIS A 442 -6.36 -6.25 -8.36
CA HIS A 442 -6.76 -7.06 -7.22
C HIS A 442 -5.60 -7.95 -6.78
N LEU A 443 -5.36 -8.00 -5.48
CA LEU A 443 -4.38 -8.89 -4.88
C LEU A 443 -5.01 -9.63 -3.71
N ALA A 444 -4.98 -10.96 -3.75
CA ALA A 444 -5.34 -11.80 -2.62
C ALA A 444 -4.08 -12.36 -1.98
N ALA A 445 -4.04 -12.37 -0.66
CA ALA A 445 -2.97 -12.98 0.12
C ALA A 445 -3.52 -14.04 1.07
N GLN A 446 -2.79 -15.11 1.23
CA GLN A 446 -3.02 -16.12 2.24
C GLN A 446 -1.70 -16.47 2.94
N ALA A 447 -1.78 -16.66 4.24
CA ALA A 447 -0.65 -17.11 5.05
C ALA A 447 -1.16 -18.02 6.17
N VAL A 448 -0.30 -18.86 6.69
CA VAL A 448 -0.58 -19.63 7.91
C VAL A 448 0.28 -19.03 9.02
N ALA A 449 -0.37 -18.43 10.00
CA ALA A 449 0.30 -17.92 11.18
C ALA A 449 0.41 -19.05 12.23
N ASP A 450 1.62 -19.42 12.60
CA ASP A 450 1.90 -20.26 13.77
C ASP A 450 1.86 -19.39 15.02
N VAL A 451 0.75 -19.49 15.74
CA VAL A 451 0.53 -18.73 16.98
C VAL A 451 0.96 -19.47 18.23
N GLY A 452 1.50 -20.69 18.09
CA GLY A 452 1.87 -21.56 19.22
C GLY A 452 2.93 -20.99 20.17
N ARG A 453 3.70 -19.98 19.72
CA ARG A 453 4.73 -19.29 20.52
C ARG A 453 4.37 -17.89 20.95
N ILE A 454 3.22 -17.39 20.53
CA ILE A 454 2.72 -16.07 20.91
C ILE A 454 2.00 -16.22 22.27
N ALA A 455 2.05 -15.21 23.10
CA ALA A 455 1.35 -15.23 24.39
C ALA A 455 -0.15 -15.50 24.22
N GLU A 456 -0.79 -16.04 25.23
CA GLU A 456 -2.26 -16.10 25.26
C GLU A 456 -2.85 -14.72 25.52
N GLY A 457 -4.01 -14.49 24.95
CA GLY A 457 -4.72 -13.23 25.08
C GLY A 457 -5.24 -12.70 23.74
N VAL A 458 -5.59 -11.45 23.77
CA VAL A 458 -6.10 -10.73 22.61
C VAL A 458 -4.96 -10.09 21.84
N HIS A 459 -4.93 -10.35 20.57
CA HIS A 459 -3.95 -9.86 19.63
C HIS A 459 -4.62 -9.09 18.50
N THR A 460 -3.89 -8.19 17.87
CA THR A 460 -4.38 -7.44 16.72
C THR A 460 -3.80 -8.02 15.44
N LEU A 461 -4.67 -8.56 14.59
CA LEU A 461 -4.33 -8.93 13.23
C LEU A 461 -4.59 -7.76 12.31
N THR A 462 -3.56 -7.30 11.62
CA THR A 462 -3.63 -6.18 10.67
C THR A 462 -3.23 -6.67 9.28
N ALA A 463 -4.06 -6.40 8.27
CA ALA A 463 -3.68 -6.50 6.88
C ALA A 463 -3.33 -5.11 6.36
N ILE A 464 -2.13 -4.94 5.79
CA ILE A 464 -1.69 -3.69 5.18
C ILE A 464 -1.58 -3.91 3.68
N ALA A 465 -2.38 -3.16 2.94
CA ALA A 465 -2.30 -3.08 1.50
C ALA A 465 -1.46 -1.88 1.08
N ALA A 466 -0.62 -2.06 0.08
CA ALA A 466 0.12 -0.99 -0.57
C ALA A 466 -0.13 -1.04 -2.08
N ASP A 467 -0.30 0.13 -2.69
CA ASP A 467 -0.36 0.29 -4.14
C ASP A 467 1.03 0.58 -4.73
N ARG A 468 1.12 0.74 -6.05
CA ARG A 468 2.37 1.02 -6.76
C ARG A 468 2.80 2.48 -6.68
N ALA A 469 1.89 3.39 -6.33
CA ALA A 469 2.19 4.80 -6.10
C ALA A 469 2.75 5.07 -4.70
N GLY A 470 2.64 4.10 -3.79
CA GLY A 470 3.13 4.17 -2.43
C GLY A 470 2.08 4.58 -1.39
N ASN A 471 0.78 4.56 -1.72
CA ASN A 471 -0.25 4.73 -0.73
C ASN A 471 -0.50 3.42 0.01
N HIS A 472 -0.97 3.54 1.24
CA HIS A 472 -1.22 2.42 2.13
C HIS A 472 -2.60 2.52 2.75
N ALA A 473 -3.23 1.38 2.93
CA ALA A 473 -4.43 1.22 3.75
C ALA A 473 -4.28 -0.01 4.64
N SER A 474 -4.97 -0.01 5.75
CA SER A 474 -4.96 -1.13 6.68
C SER A 474 -6.37 -1.52 7.10
N ALA A 475 -6.58 -2.81 7.30
CA ALA A 475 -7.73 -3.37 7.97
C ALA A 475 -7.24 -4.18 9.15
N ALA A 476 -7.80 -3.91 10.32
CA ALA A 476 -7.41 -4.59 11.55
C ALA A 476 -8.62 -5.29 12.18
N GLN A 477 -8.35 -6.41 12.81
CA GLN A 477 -9.33 -7.14 13.61
C GLN A 477 -8.63 -7.86 14.76
N LEU A 478 -9.42 -8.27 15.72
CA LEU A 478 -8.92 -8.99 16.87
C LEU A 478 -8.88 -10.48 16.62
N LEU A 479 -7.89 -11.11 17.21
CA LEU A 479 -7.68 -12.53 17.29
C LEU A 479 -7.42 -12.90 18.74
N VAL A 480 -8.12 -13.87 19.26
CA VAL A 480 -7.89 -14.37 20.62
C VAL A 480 -7.08 -15.64 20.54
N ILE A 481 -5.87 -15.62 21.06
CA ILE A 481 -5.03 -16.81 21.20
C ILE A 481 -5.31 -17.44 22.55
N ASP A 482 -5.86 -18.65 22.53
CA ASP A 482 -6.27 -19.35 23.71
C ASP A 482 -5.84 -20.83 23.63
N ARG A 483 -5.00 -21.25 24.53
CA ARG A 483 -4.54 -22.63 24.68
C ARG A 483 -4.91 -23.21 26.04
N THR A 484 -5.59 -22.37 26.84
CA THR A 484 -6.03 -22.77 28.17
C THR A 484 -7.30 -23.57 28.04
N PRO A 485 -7.34 -24.85 28.46
CA PRO A 485 -8.58 -25.62 28.44
C PRO A 485 -9.64 -25.02 29.39
N PRO A 486 -10.92 -25.09 29.00
CA PRO A 486 -12.01 -24.71 29.89
C PRO A 486 -12.06 -25.63 31.10
N HIS A 487 -12.61 -25.12 32.17
CA HIS A 487 -12.92 -25.91 33.37
C HIS A 487 -14.42 -26.18 33.43
N VAL A 488 -14.79 -27.47 33.39
CA VAL A 488 -16.19 -27.88 33.51
C VAL A 488 -16.53 -28.18 34.96
N SER A 489 -17.74 -27.83 35.40
CA SER A 489 -18.31 -28.18 36.70
C SER A 489 -19.72 -28.68 36.57
N LEU A 490 -20.15 -29.49 37.52
CA LEU A 490 -21.54 -29.89 37.65
C LEU A 490 -22.31 -28.82 38.41
N VAL A 491 -23.38 -28.30 37.80
CA VAL A 491 -24.27 -27.30 38.37
C VAL A 491 -25.36 -27.96 39.22
N GLN A 492 -25.95 -29.01 38.66
CA GLN A 492 -26.88 -29.89 39.39
C GLN A 492 -26.55 -31.34 39.10
N HIS A 493 -26.72 -32.14 40.13
CA HIS A 493 -26.54 -33.60 40.04
C HIS A 493 -27.40 -34.28 41.09
N PRO A 494 -27.74 -35.56 40.89
CA PRO A 494 -28.49 -36.31 41.89
C PRO A 494 -27.74 -36.42 43.20
N ALA A 495 -28.45 -36.63 44.29
CA ALA A 495 -27.81 -37.04 45.56
C ALA A 495 -26.96 -38.30 45.35
N ARG A 496 -25.92 -38.46 46.20
CA ARG A 496 -25.06 -39.65 46.07
C ARG A 496 -25.78 -40.97 46.30
N HIS A 497 -26.96 -40.93 46.89
CA HIS A 497 -27.87 -42.08 46.98
C HIS A 497 -29.29 -41.65 46.54
N ILE A 498 -29.81 -42.27 45.54
CA ILE A 498 -31.14 -42.03 45.03
C ILE A 498 -31.97 -43.31 45.08
N ALA A 499 -33.26 -43.18 45.41
CA ALA A 499 -34.20 -44.29 45.36
C ALA A 499 -34.77 -44.47 43.97
N GLU A 500 -34.80 -43.43 43.19
CA GLU A 500 -35.32 -43.38 41.83
C GLU A 500 -34.31 -43.90 40.82
N ARG A 501 -34.78 -44.51 39.77
CA ARG A 501 -33.95 -45.06 38.70
C ARG A 501 -33.72 -44.03 37.58
N SER A 502 -33.78 -42.73 37.92
CA SER A 502 -33.57 -41.61 37.03
C SER A 502 -32.62 -40.62 37.68
N ALA A 503 -31.66 -40.06 36.91
CA ALA A 503 -30.69 -39.08 37.35
C ALA A 503 -30.50 -38.00 36.29
N MET A 504 -30.77 -36.74 36.69
CA MET A 504 -30.53 -35.58 35.84
C MET A 504 -29.27 -34.88 36.31
N PHE A 505 -28.44 -34.47 35.35
CA PHE A 505 -27.24 -33.68 35.54
C PHE A 505 -27.40 -32.40 34.75
N THR A 506 -26.98 -31.28 35.35
CA THR A 506 -26.76 -30.04 34.66
C THR A 506 -25.31 -29.61 34.92
N PHE A 507 -24.68 -29.12 33.92
CA PHE A 507 -23.25 -28.78 33.95
C PHE A 507 -23.01 -27.49 33.25
N GLY A 508 -21.92 -26.81 33.59
CA GLY A 508 -21.45 -25.59 32.97
C GLY A 508 -19.95 -25.55 32.97
N GLY A 509 -19.39 -24.81 32.06
CA GLY A 509 -17.96 -24.60 31.98
C GLY A 509 -17.64 -23.11 32.03
N ILE A 510 -16.45 -22.82 32.53
CA ILE A 510 -15.89 -21.49 32.51
C ILE A 510 -14.52 -21.55 31.88
N ASP A 511 -14.20 -20.53 31.09
CA ASP A 511 -12.88 -20.29 30.56
C ASP A 511 -12.52 -18.83 30.75
N LEU A 512 -11.21 -18.51 30.82
CA LEU A 512 -10.75 -17.14 31.07
C LEU A 512 -10.67 -16.29 29.82
N LEU A 513 -10.48 -16.94 28.67
CA LEU A 513 -10.25 -16.26 27.40
C LEU A 513 -11.35 -16.55 26.39
N SER A 514 -11.79 -17.78 26.27
CA SER A 514 -12.84 -18.15 25.35
C SER A 514 -14.06 -18.75 26.04
N PRO A 515 -15.29 -18.46 25.57
CA PRO A 515 -16.47 -19.07 26.16
C PRO A 515 -16.50 -20.57 25.91
N VAL A 516 -16.99 -21.30 26.89
CA VAL A 516 -17.29 -22.74 26.71
C VAL A 516 -18.48 -22.88 25.77
N ILE A 517 -18.35 -23.68 24.74
CA ILE A 517 -19.36 -23.83 23.69
C ILE A 517 -20.01 -25.20 23.62
N GLU A 518 -19.26 -26.24 23.96
CA GLU A 518 -19.73 -27.62 23.79
C GLU A 518 -19.29 -28.50 24.95
N TYR A 519 -20.11 -29.47 25.26
CA TYR A 519 -19.91 -30.46 26.30
C TYR A 519 -20.00 -31.87 25.72
N SER A 520 -19.22 -32.78 26.29
CA SER A 520 -19.25 -34.21 26.01
C SER A 520 -19.29 -34.96 27.34
N TRP A 521 -20.17 -35.89 27.47
CA TRP A 521 -20.40 -36.65 28.72
C TRP A 521 -20.46 -38.14 28.47
N ARG A 522 -20.33 -38.89 29.57
CA ARG A 522 -20.53 -40.34 29.59
C ARG A 522 -21.03 -40.78 30.97
N LEU A 523 -21.74 -41.87 30.97
CA LEU A 523 -22.12 -42.59 32.20
C LEU A 523 -21.30 -43.90 32.28
N ASP A 524 -20.75 -44.19 33.48
CA ASP A 524 -19.91 -45.34 33.73
C ASP A 524 -18.67 -45.35 32.81
N LEU A 525 -18.42 -46.45 32.14
CA LEU A 525 -17.32 -46.64 31.21
C LEU A 525 -17.77 -46.60 29.73
N GLU A 526 -18.96 -46.05 29.45
CA GLU A 526 -19.42 -45.92 28.08
C GLU A 526 -18.59 -44.96 27.25
N ALA A 527 -18.81 -44.97 25.93
CA ALA A 527 -18.18 -44.02 25.05
C ALA A 527 -18.66 -42.59 25.34
N TRP A 528 -17.73 -41.60 25.16
CA TRP A 528 -18.08 -40.19 25.26
C TRP A 528 -19.15 -39.82 24.22
N SER A 529 -20.16 -39.05 24.63
CA SER A 529 -21.13 -38.44 23.71
C SER A 529 -20.43 -37.55 22.69
N PRO A 530 -20.98 -37.31 21.50
CA PRO A 530 -20.54 -36.21 20.66
C PRO A 530 -20.60 -34.88 21.43
N TYR A 531 -19.65 -33.94 21.10
CA TYR A 531 -19.71 -32.59 21.64
C TYR A 531 -20.97 -31.85 21.19
N GLN A 532 -21.69 -31.22 22.11
CA GLN A 532 -22.91 -30.50 21.86
C GLN A 532 -23.12 -29.36 22.87
N ALA A 533 -23.92 -28.35 22.47
CA ALA A 533 -24.13 -27.15 23.30
C ALA A 533 -25.08 -27.38 24.49
N GLY A 534 -25.66 -28.57 24.62
CA GLY A 534 -26.57 -28.89 25.72
C GLY A 534 -25.84 -28.87 27.05
N THR A 535 -26.44 -28.23 28.07
CA THR A 535 -25.91 -28.09 29.42
C THR A 535 -26.59 -29.04 30.43
N SER A 536 -27.37 -30.01 29.93
CA SER A 536 -28.05 -30.99 30.80
C SER A 536 -28.23 -32.32 30.09
N GLU A 537 -28.21 -33.41 30.88
CA GLU A 537 -28.53 -34.77 30.43
C GLU A 537 -29.31 -35.50 31.51
N THR A 538 -30.25 -36.33 31.07
CA THR A 538 -31.05 -37.14 31.95
C THR A 538 -30.93 -38.60 31.54
N PHE A 539 -30.55 -39.44 32.50
CA PHE A 539 -30.50 -40.90 32.36
C PHE A 539 -31.71 -41.50 33.03
N GLU A 540 -32.42 -42.34 32.30
CA GLU A 540 -33.60 -43.06 32.79
C GLU A 540 -33.32 -44.58 32.90
N GLN A 541 -34.06 -45.29 33.74
CA GLN A 541 -33.97 -46.75 33.90
C GLN A 541 -32.59 -47.25 34.39
N LEU A 542 -31.92 -46.46 35.18
CA LEU A 542 -30.64 -46.82 35.76
C LEU A 542 -30.69 -48.16 36.49
N ALA A 543 -29.57 -48.93 36.44
CA ALA A 543 -29.43 -50.16 37.20
C ALA A 543 -29.34 -49.85 38.71
N VAL A 544 -29.71 -50.80 39.57
CA VAL A 544 -29.39 -50.68 40.98
C VAL A 544 -27.91 -50.94 41.17
N GLY A 545 -27.20 -50.04 41.87
CA GLY A 545 -25.75 -50.10 42.04
C GLY A 545 -25.06 -48.75 41.95
N GLY A 546 -23.74 -48.79 41.91
CA GLY A 546 -22.89 -47.58 41.76
C GLY A 546 -22.79 -47.13 40.30
N HIS A 547 -22.95 -45.84 40.08
CA HIS A 547 -22.81 -45.20 38.78
C HIS A 547 -21.83 -44.04 38.85
N THR A 548 -21.15 -43.77 37.73
CA THR A 548 -20.22 -42.66 37.56
C THR A 548 -20.58 -41.84 36.35
N PHE A 549 -20.90 -40.57 36.56
CA PHE A 549 -21.10 -39.59 35.44
C PHE A 549 -19.82 -38.77 35.29
N GLU A 550 -19.40 -38.58 34.06
CA GLU A 550 -18.29 -37.72 33.70
C GLU A 550 -18.69 -36.76 32.56
N VAL A 551 -18.28 -35.51 32.67
CA VAL A 551 -18.49 -34.48 31.65
C VAL A 551 -17.24 -33.66 31.44
N ARG A 552 -16.91 -33.36 30.20
CA ARG A 552 -15.83 -32.48 29.79
C ARG A 552 -16.37 -31.42 28.86
N ALA A 553 -15.64 -30.31 28.73
CA ALA A 553 -16.01 -29.19 27.90
C ALA A 553 -14.96 -28.94 26.80
N ARG A 554 -15.36 -28.28 25.76
CA ARG A 554 -14.52 -27.73 24.71
C ARG A 554 -14.91 -26.29 24.45
N ASP A 555 -13.91 -25.40 24.38
CA ASP A 555 -14.08 -23.97 24.15
C ASP A 555 -14.13 -23.61 22.66
N LEU A 556 -14.21 -22.31 22.35
CA LEU A 556 -14.21 -21.78 20.98
C LEU A 556 -12.86 -21.95 20.28
N ALA A 557 -11.76 -22.02 21.00
CA ALA A 557 -10.44 -22.27 20.43
C ALA A 557 -10.21 -23.77 20.12
N GLY A 558 -11.10 -24.61 20.63
CA GLY A 558 -11.04 -26.05 20.47
C GLY A 558 -10.17 -26.73 21.54
N ASN A 559 -9.86 -26.04 22.67
CA ASN A 559 -9.21 -26.68 23.81
C ASN A 559 -10.21 -27.53 24.56
N GLU A 560 -9.79 -28.71 24.96
CA GLU A 560 -10.64 -29.67 25.68
C GLU A 560 -10.19 -29.78 27.15
N ASP A 561 -11.16 -29.80 28.09
CA ASP A 561 -10.87 -30.05 29.49
C ASP A 561 -10.28 -31.46 29.65
N ALA A 562 -9.03 -31.51 30.08
CA ALA A 562 -8.32 -32.75 30.34
C ALA A 562 -8.74 -33.40 31.70
N THR A 563 -9.50 -32.66 32.53
CA THR A 563 -9.94 -33.06 33.84
C THR A 563 -11.46 -33.06 33.94
N PRO A 564 -12.16 -34.09 33.35
CA PRO A 564 -13.61 -34.14 33.36
C PRO A 564 -14.19 -34.01 34.75
N ALA A 565 -15.29 -33.25 34.87
CA ALA A 565 -16.03 -33.22 36.14
C ALA A 565 -16.69 -34.59 36.34
N LYS A 566 -16.52 -35.13 37.50
CA LYS A 566 -16.94 -36.51 37.82
C LYS A 566 -17.93 -36.52 39.00
N TRP A 567 -18.97 -37.35 38.86
CA TRP A 567 -19.91 -37.58 39.92
C TRP A 567 -20.19 -39.06 40.10
N GLU A 568 -20.00 -39.53 41.33
CA GLU A 568 -20.29 -40.93 41.70
C GLU A 568 -21.56 -40.93 42.55
N PHE A 569 -22.50 -41.76 42.17
CA PHE A 569 -23.77 -41.92 42.89
C PHE A 569 -24.21 -43.37 42.92
N GLN A 570 -25.15 -43.69 43.83
CA GLN A 570 -25.68 -45.02 43.99
C GLN A 570 -27.19 -45.01 43.96
N VAL A 571 -27.78 -45.91 43.24
CA VAL A 571 -29.22 -46.13 43.20
C VAL A 571 -29.62 -47.09 44.30
N GLY A 572 -30.27 -46.57 45.42
CA GLY A 572 -30.70 -47.38 46.60
C GLY A 572 -30.84 -46.53 47.92
N ALA A 573 -31.41 -46.98 49.00
CA ALA A 573 -32.21 -46.27 49.97
C ALA A 573 -31.51 -45.60 51.21
N VAL A 574 -30.73 -44.50 51.13
CA VAL A 574 -30.56 -43.53 52.22
C VAL A 574 -30.61 -42.08 51.65
N ARG A 575 -31.38 -41.18 52.29
CA ARG A 575 -31.61 -39.79 51.77
C ARG A 575 -30.66 -38.79 52.41
N LEU A 576 -29.97 -38.03 51.58
CA LEU A 576 -29.21 -36.86 51.97
C LEU A 576 -29.34 -35.79 50.88
N GLU A 577 -29.76 -34.58 51.28
CA GLU A 577 -29.92 -33.45 50.38
C GLU A 577 -29.16 -32.25 50.97
N VAL A 578 -28.31 -31.62 50.17
CA VAL A 578 -27.55 -30.44 50.56
C VAL A 578 -28.17 -29.23 49.87
N ALA A 579 -28.65 -28.27 50.65
CA ALA A 579 -29.30 -27.05 50.17
C ALA A 579 -28.29 -25.94 49.89
N GLU A 580 -27.18 -25.91 50.61
CA GLU A 580 -26.08 -24.99 50.48
C GLU A 580 -24.73 -25.65 50.82
N PRO A 581 -23.65 -25.31 50.18
CA PRO A 581 -23.56 -24.40 49.00
C PRO A 581 -24.23 -25.03 47.75
N GLN A 582 -24.70 -24.16 46.88
CA GLN A 582 -25.18 -24.62 45.56
C GLN A 582 -23.99 -25.04 44.71
N PRO A 583 -24.14 -26.02 43.81
CA PRO A 583 -23.08 -26.41 42.88
C PRO A 583 -22.60 -25.21 42.04
N GLY A 584 -21.31 -25.08 41.90
CA GLY A 584 -20.69 -23.95 41.19
C GLY A 584 -20.57 -22.66 42.00
N THR A 585 -20.89 -22.72 43.34
CA THR A 585 -20.68 -21.55 44.21
C THR A 585 -19.21 -21.09 44.19
N VAL A 586 -18.99 -19.82 43.83
CA VAL A 586 -17.68 -19.19 43.94
C VAL A 586 -17.46 -18.78 45.42
N VAL A 587 -16.47 -19.38 46.04
CA VAL A 587 -16.13 -19.11 47.44
C VAL A 587 -14.90 -18.22 47.48
N THR A 588 -15.07 -17.01 48.05
CA THR A 588 -14.00 -16.02 48.24
C THR A 588 -13.59 -15.88 49.70
N THR A 589 -14.17 -16.70 50.58
CA THR A 589 -13.92 -16.73 52.00
C THR A 589 -13.21 -18.03 52.41
N PRO A 590 -12.43 -18.07 53.49
CA PRO A 590 -11.72 -19.27 53.91
C PRO A 590 -12.63 -20.40 54.43
N THR A 591 -13.94 -20.16 54.54
CA THR A 591 -14.96 -21.10 54.99
C THR A 591 -16.21 -21.03 54.12
N VAL A 592 -16.99 -22.12 54.08
CA VAL A 592 -18.29 -22.25 53.43
C VAL A 592 -19.33 -22.82 54.37
N TRP A 593 -20.54 -22.32 54.31
CA TRP A 593 -21.68 -22.89 55.05
C TRP A 593 -22.26 -24.07 54.27
N VAL A 594 -22.45 -25.20 55.03
CA VAL A 594 -23.10 -26.43 54.49
C VAL A 594 -24.38 -26.64 55.28
N ARG A 595 -25.54 -26.63 54.57
CA ARG A 595 -26.85 -26.90 55.13
C ARG A 595 -27.69 -27.75 54.23
N GLY A 596 -28.60 -28.52 54.85
CA GLY A 596 -29.47 -29.39 54.07
C GLY A 596 -30.38 -30.27 54.92
N GLU A 597 -30.93 -31.29 54.29
CA GLU A 597 -31.80 -32.28 54.95
C GLU A 597 -31.22 -33.69 54.83
N ALA A 598 -31.38 -34.50 55.88
CA ALA A 598 -30.97 -35.89 55.90
C ALA A 598 -32.01 -36.75 56.58
N GLY A 599 -32.25 -37.94 56.03
CA GLY A 599 -33.22 -38.92 56.58
C GLY A 599 -32.61 -40.33 56.68
N GLY A 600 -32.72 -40.96 57.79
CA GLY A 600 -32.19 -42.31 58.09
C GLY A 600 -32.49 -42.71 59.52
N VAL A 601 -32.00 -43.84 60.02
CA VAL A 601 -32.16 -44.33 61.34
C VAL A 601 -31.30 -43.54 62.36
N SER A 602 -31.91 -43.02 63.42
CA SER A 602 -31.19 -42.26 64.50
C SER A 602 -30.21 -43.13 65.28
N PRO A 603 -29.05 -42.60 65.67
CA PRO A 603 -28.47 -41.23 65.47
C PRO A 603 -27.92 -41.02 64.04
N LEU A 604 -28.40 -39.96 63.47
CA LEU A 604 -27.94 -39.53 62.12
C LEU A 604 -26.92 -38.39 62.26
N ARG A 605 -25.79 -38.51 61.62
CA ARG A 605 -24.71 -37.51 61.62
C ARG A 605 -24.31 -37.14 60.19
N VAL A 606 -24.00 -35.90 60.00
CA VAL A 606 -23.44 -35.38 58.74
C VAL A 606 -22.03 -34.92 58.97
N SER A 607 -21.12 -35.32 58.11
CA SER A 607 -19.69 -34.93 58.19
C SER A 607 -19.16 -34.51 56.81
N VAL A 608 -18.14 -33.64 56.82
CA VAL A 608 -17.36 -33.24 55.64
C VAL A 608 -15.90 -33.50 55.94
N PRO A 609 -15.22 -34.35 55.16
CA PRO A 609 -13.77 -34.56 55.29
C PRO A 609 -12.99 -33.33 54.93
N LEU A 610 -11.97 -32.99 55.70
CA LEU A 610 -11.10 -31.84 55.44
C LEU A 610 -9.97 -32.23 54.46
N PRO A 611 -9.51 -31.32 53.58
CA PRO A 611 -8.27 -31.45 52.83
C PRO A 611 -7.08 -31.68 53.78
N ALA A 612 -6.06 -32.42 53.31
CA ALA A 612 -4.92 -32.82 54.13
C ALA A 612 -4.21 -31.65 54.84
N GLU A 613 -4.17 -30.51 54.18
CA GLU A 613 -3.54 -29.28 54.66
C GLU A 613 -4.29 -28.61 55.80
N LEU A 614 -5.56 -28.91 55.98
CA LEU A 614 -6.44 -28.38 57.05
C LEU A 614 -6.66 -29.36 58.20
N ARG A 615 -6.11 -30.56 58.16
CA ARG A 615 -6.27 -31.60 59.18
C ARG A 615 -5.32 -31.41 60.38
N LEU A 616 -5.42 -30.26 61.04
CA LEU A 616 -4.54 -29.99 62.20
C LEU A 616 -5.02 -30.62 63.45
N LEU A 617 -6.33 -30.79 63.65
CA LEU A 617 -6.95 -31.29 64.91
C LEU A 617 -8.02 -32.35 64.65
N THR A 618 -8.70 -32.32 63.55
CA THR A 618 -9.76 -33.26 63.11
C THR A 618 -9.66 -33.63 61.63
N ASP A 619 -10.02 -34.87 61.30
CA ASP A 619 -10.06 -35.31 59.92
C ASP A 619 -11.32 -34.86 59.14
N ALA A 620 -12.34 -34.48 59.92
CA ALA A 620 -13.62 -34.02 59.34
C ALA A 620 -14.34 -33.05 60.29
N VAL A 621 -15.16 -32.14 59.72
CA VAL A 621 -16.14 -31.39 60.50
C VAL A 621 -17.43 -32.20 60.57
N THR A 622 -18.00 -32.40 61.74
CA THR A 622 -19.18 -33.23 61.93
C THR A 622 -20.30 -32.44 62.66
N ALA A 623 -21.52 -32.58 62.16
CA ALA A 623 -22.70 -31.99 62.79
C ALA A 623 -23.84 -33.01 63.03
N PRO A 624 -24.62 -32.89 64.09
CA PRO A 624 -25.82 -33.69 64.28
C PRO A 624 -26.95 -33.24 63.37
N VAL A 625 -27.78 -34.17 62.96
CA VAL A 625 -29.04 -33.89 62.27
C VAL A 625 -30.17 -33.74 63.29
N VAL A 626 -30.82 -32.56 63.28
CA VAL A 626 -31.89 -32.23 64.20
C VAL A 626 -33.16 -31.89 63.38
N GLY A 627 -34.25 -32.58 63.67
CA GLY A 627 -35.50 -32.35 62.91
C GLY A 627 -35.38 -32.61 61.37
N GLY A 628 -34.46 -33.51 61.00
CA GLY A 628 -34.20 -33.83 59.60
C GLY A 628 -33.26 -32.81 58.96
N ARG A 629 -32.77 -31.78 59.65
CA ARG A 629 -31.92 -30.68 59.05
C ARG A 629 -30.56 -30.61 59.68
N PHE A 630 -29.61 -30.15 58.90
CA PHE A 630 -28.26 -29.88 59.36
C PHE A 630 -27.74 -28.56 58.82
N ALA A 631 -26.81 -27.88 59.58
CA ALA A 631 -26.11 -26.68 59.18
C ALA A 631 -24.79 -26.55 59.93
N PHE A 632 -23.67 -26.38 59.21
CA PHE A 632 -22.36 -26.18 59.84
C PHE A 632 -21.38 -25.51 58.84
N GLU A 633 -20.31 -24.94 59.36
CA GLU A 633 -19.30 -24.20 58.59
C GLU A 633 -18.09 -25.09 58.32
N VAL A 634 -17.59 -25.14 57.11
CA VAL A 634 -16.49 -25.98 56.64
C VAL A 634 -15.37 -25.12 56.09
N PRO A 635 -14.12 -25.27 56.57
CA PRO A 635 -12.97 -24.59 56.01
C PRO A 635 -12.62 -25.17 54.62
N VAL A 636 -12.22 -24.29 53.69
CA VAL A 636 -11.86 -24.67 52.33
C VAL A 636 -10.51 -24.09 51.90
N LEU A 637 -9.85 -24.71 50.92
CA LEU A 637 -8.56 -24.28 50.39
C LEU A 637 -8.71 -23.65 49.01
N ASN A 638 -7.85 -22.68 48.73
CA ASN A 638 -7.75 -22.09 47.38
C ASN A 638 -7.46 -23.18 46.33
N GLY A 639 -8.24 -23.20 45.29
CA GLY A 639 -8.18 -24.25 44.25
C GLY A 639 -8.97 -25.53 44.56
N GLN A 640 -9.65 -25.60 45.74
CA GLN A 640 -10.52 -26.74 46.07
C GLN A 640 -11.72 -26.74 45.16
N LYS A 641 -12.02 -27.89 44.54
CA LYS A 641 -13.07 -28.02 43.50
C LYS A 641 -14.38 -28.59 44.03
N ASN A 642 -14.38 -29.27 45.16
CA ASN A 642 -15.58 -29.87 45.80
C ASN A 642 -15.45 -30.08 47.31
N ILE A 643 -16.59 -30.24 47.97
CA ILE A 643 -16.73 -30.80 49.28
C ILE A 643 -17.64 -32.04 49.21
N VAL A 644 -17.33 -33.07 49.98
CA VAL A 644 -18.18 -34.26 50.08
C VAL A 644 -18.91 -34.27 51.41
N VAL A 645 -20.22 -34.17 51.39
CA VAL A 645 -21.07 -34.25 52.57
C VAL A 645 -21.47 -35.71 52.77
N THR A 646 -21.22 -36.25 53.90
CA THR A 646 -21.49 -37.66 54.24
C THR A 646 -22.52 -37.73 55.37
N ALA A 647 -23.64 -38.35 55.15
CA ALA A 647 -24.60 -38.68 56.20
C ALA A 647 -24.42 -40.13 56.62
N THR A 648 -24.23 -40.36 57.91
CA THR A 648 -24.13 -41.71 58.47
C THR A 648 -25.25 -41.91 59.51
N ASP A 649 -26.05 -42.96 59.35
CA ASP A 649 -27.14 -43.27 60.19
C ASP A 649 -26.76 -44.28 61.32
N GLY A 650 -27.67 -44.53 62.25
CA GLY A 650 -27.42 -45.42 63.39
C GLY A 650 -27.17 -46.87 63.05
N THR A 651 -27.39 -47.29 61.84
CA THR A 651 -27.10 -48.63 61.33
C THR A 651 -25.73 -48.71 60.67
N GLY A 652 -25.04 -47.55 60.45
CA GLY A 652 -23.82 -47.48 59.73
C GLY A 652 -24.01 -47.31 58.20
N ALA A 653 -25.23 -47.17 57.75
CA ALA A 653 -25.53 -46.88 56.35
C ALA A 653 -25.11 -45.43 56.03
N VAL A 654 -24.49 -45.22 54.87
CA VAL A 654 -23.86 -43.93 54.49
C VAL A 654 -24.49 -43.39 53.22
N ALA A 655 -24.91 -42.15 53.27
CA ALA A 655 -25.26 -41.36 52.08
C ALA A 655 -24.18 -40.29 51.88
N LEU A 656 -23.81 -40.11 50.61
CA LEU A 656 -22.78 -39.14 50.22
C LEU A 656 -23.39 -38.12 49.26
N HIS A 657 -23.03 -36.86 49.45
CA HIS A 657 -23.41 -35.78 48.51
C HIS A 657 -22.21 -34.87 48.30
N ALA A 658 -21.68 -34.81 47.07
CA ALA A 658 -20.60 -33.91 46.78
C ALA A 658 -21.18 -32.60 46.19
N VAL A 659 -20.60 -31.53 46.61
CA VAL A 659 -20.94 -30.18 46.13
C VAL A 659 -19.70 -29.59 45.50
N ASP A 660 -19.82 -29.24 44.19
CA ASP A 660 -18.74 -28.59 43.48
C ASP A 660 -18.65 -27.12 43.86
N LEU A 661 -17.42 -26.68 44.10
CA LEU A 661 -17.07 -25.31 44.50
C LEU A 661 -15.99 -24.76 43.59
N LEU A 662 -15.98 -23.46 43.39
CA LEU A 662 -14.87 -22.77 42.76
C LEU A 662 -14.25 -21.77 43.75
N VAL A 663 -13.05 -22.09 44.28
CA VAL A 663 -12.33 -21.21 45.20
C VAL A 663 -11.25 -20.46 44.41
N GLN A 664 -11.40 -19.15 44.13
CA GLN A 664 -10.53 -18.38 43.23
C GLN A 664 -10.04 -17.02 43.77
N GLU A 665 -8.82 -16.63 43.27
CA GLU A 665 -8.36 -15.23 43.15
C GLU A 665 -8.42 -14.82 41.66
N ALA A 666 -9.07 -13.72 41.33
CA ALA A 666 -9.44 -13.35 39.97
C ALA A 666 -8.51 -12.34 39.28
N ALA A 667 -8.19 -12.58 38.02
CA ALA A 667 -7.62 -11.59 37.07
C ALA A 667 -8.20 -11.83 35.67
N GLY A 668 -8.60 -10.79 34.95
CA GLY A 668 -9.36 -10.90 33.73
C GLY A 668 -8.75 -10.21 32.49
N PRO A 669 -9.18 -10.50 31.23
CA PRO A 669 -8.54 -10.13 29.96
C PRO A 669 -9.19 -8.97 29.18
N ARG A 670 -8.54 -8.55 28.04
CA ARG A 670 -8.84 -7.36 27.22
C ARG A 670 -9.31 -7.68 25.81
N THR A 671 -10.22 -6.91 25.22
CA THR A 671 -10.75 -7.13 23.88
C THR A 671 -11.31 -5.87 23.15
N GLY A 672 -11.22 -5.74 21.93
CA GLY A 672 -11.96 -5.54 20.71
C GLY A 672 -12.35 -4.17 20.17
N ILE A 673 -13.45 -3.59 20.42
CA ILE A 673 -13.76 -2.19 20.12
C ILE A 673 -13.20 -1.35 21.25
N PRO A 674 -12.66 -0.14 20.98
CA PRO A 674 -12.21 0.69 22.07
C PRO A 674 -13.39 1.07 22.96
N ALA A 675 -13.40 0.49 24.14
CA ALA A 675 -14.10 1.09 25.27
C ALA A 675 -13.21 2.22 25.79
N VAL A 676 -13.75 3.38 26.03
CA VAL A 676 -12.97 4.52 26.52
C VAL A 676 -13.59 5.05 27.82
N PRO A 677 -12.88 4.89 28.92
CA PRO A 677 -11.68 4.08 29.10
C PRO A 677 -11.97 2.56 29.04
N ALA A 678 -11.02 1.75 28.54
CA ALA A 678 -11.15 0.29 28.51
C ALA A 678 -10.97 -0.34 29.88
N ALA A 679 -10.34 0.37 30.80
CA ALA A 679 -10.21 -0.02 32.19
C ALA A 679 -10.25 1.20 33.09
N GLY A 680 -10.66 0.98 34.31
CA GLY A 680 -10.76 2.04 35.32
C GLY A 680 -11.21 1.52 36.69
N ILE A 681 -11.42 2.41 37.62
CA ILE A 681 -11.84 2.10 38.96
C ILE A 681 -13.36 2.28 39.08
N VAL A 682 -14.05 1.36 39.80
CA VAL A 682 -15.51 1.44 39.98
C VAL A 682 -15.90 2.63 40.89
N PRO A 683 -17.02 3.33 40.61
CA PRO A 683 -17.88 3.17 39.44
C PRO A 683 -17.21 3.68 38.15
N LEU A 684 -17.10 2.80 37.15
CA LEU A 684 -16.42 3.11 35.91
C LEU A 684 -17.42 3.48 34.81
N THR A 685 -17.30 4.70 34.30
CA THR A 685 -18.11 5.18 33.18
C THR A 685 -17.35 5.00 31.86
N VAL A 686 -17.97 4.36 30.91
CA VAL A 686 -17.36 3.94 29.64
C VAL A 686 -18.19 4.41 28.47
N SER A 687 -17.54 4.81 27.41
CA SER A 687 -18.13 4.99 26.09
C SER A 687 -17.52 4.00 25.09
N PHE A 688 -18.30 3.57 24.10
CA PHE A 688 -17.83 2.64 23.08
C PHE A 688 -17.58 3.35 21.76
N GLY A 689 -16.38 3.22 21.22
CA GLY A 689 -15.97 3.81 19.96
C GLY A 689 -16.54 3.04 18.76
N VAL A 690 -17.74 3.39 18.31
CA VAL A 690 -18.44 2.70 17.21
C VAL A 690 -18.21 3.34 15.82
N ALA A 691 -17.30 4.30 15.72
CA ALA A 691 -17.03 5.03 14.46
C ALA A 691 -16.61 4.14 13.28
N SER A 692 -16.11 2.94 13.54
CA SER A 692 -15.75 1.95 12.52
C SER A 692 -16.91 1.04 12.08
N LEU A 693 -18.07 1.19 12.69
CA LEU A 693 -19.26 0.40 12.38
C LEU A 693 -20.21 1.20 11.46
N PRO A 694 -21.00 0.51 10.63
CA PRO A 694 -21.98 1.16 9.77
C PRO A 694 -23.06 1.86 10.59
N SER A 695 -23.69 2.88 10.03
CA SER A 695 -24.86 3.51 10.65
C SER A 695 -26.05 2.56 10.67
N GLY A 696 -26.74 2.50 11.80
CA GLY A 696 -27.88 1.60 11.97
C GLY A 696 -28.44 1.63 13.38
N MET A 697 -29.31 0.68 13.69
CA MET A 697 -29.84 0.47 15.04
C MET A 697 -28.85 -0.37 15.82
N TYR A 698 -28.27 0.19 16.86
CA TYR A 698 -27.36 -0.49 17.77
C TYR A 698 -28.08 -1.11 18.96
N THR A 699 -27.63 -2.30 19.33
CA THR A 699 -27.95 -2.89 20.63
C THR A 699 -26.66 -3.19 21.38
N ILE A 700 -26.63 -2.87 22.67
CA ILE A 700 -25.49 -3.14 23.55
C ILE A 700 -25.97 -3.99 24.71
N ASP A 701 -25.27 -5.06 24.94
CA ASP A 701 -25.36 -5.95 26.10
C ASP A 701 -24.02 -5.82 26.82
N LEU A 702 -24.03 -5.19 27.98
CA LEU A 702 -22.83 -4.77 28.71
C LEU A 702 -22.05 -5.94 29.37
N GLU A 703 -22.74 -7.02 29.63
CA GLU A 703 -22.19 -8.19 30.35
C GLU A 703 -22.21 -9.46 29.47
N SER A 704 -22.75 -9.35 28.24
CA SER A 704 -22.98 -10.47 27.31
C SER A 704 -23.79 -11.61 27.94
N ASP A 705 -24.76 -11.26 28.77
CA ASP A 705 -25.65 -12.20 29.44
C ASP A 705 -26.94 -12.46 28.64
N GLY A 706 -27.10 -11.82 27.50
CA GLY A 706 -28.25 -11.85 26.63
C GLY A 706 -29.28 -10.77 26.91
N THR A 707 -29.05 -9.94 27.91
CA THR A 707 -29.91 -8.80 28.27
C THR A 707 -29.44 -7.56 27.53
N VAL A 708 -30.31 -6.92 26.75
CA VAL A 708 -29.95 -5.70 26.04
C VAL A 708 -30.09 -4.50 26.99
N ASP A 709 -28.95 -3.89 27.34
CA ASP A 709 -28.88 -2.70 28.22
C ASP A 709 -29.16 -1.40 27.46
N TYR A 710 -28.89 -1.39 26.15
CA TYR A 710 -29.12 -0.21 25.30
C TYR A 710 -29.61 -0.63 23.90
N SER A 711 -30.53 0.17 23.35
CA SER A 711 -30.96 0.11 21.96
C SER A 711 -31.19 1.51 21.42
N GLY A 712 -30.52 1.86 20.29
CA GLY A 712 -30.60 3.19 19.69
C GLY A 712 -29.62 3.40 18.54
N GLU A 713 -29.72 4.56 17.87
CA GLU A 713 -28.90 4.88 16.69
C GLU A 713 -27.55 5.54 17.00
N ARG A 714 -27.34 6.02 18.23
CA ARG A 714 -26.15 6.79 18.65
C ARG A 714 -25.58 6.34 19.98
N PRO A 715 -24.97 5.18 20.01
CA PRO A 715 -24.34 4.66 21.24
C PRO A 715 -23.08 5.46 21.65
N ASP A 716 -22.42 6.13 20.70
CA ASP A 716 -21.24 6.98 20.92
C ASP A 716 -21.55 8.28 21.71
N GLU A 717 -22.80 8.72 21.69
CA GLU A 717 -23.28 9.86 22.51
C GLU A 717 -23.68 9.44 23.93
N ARG A 718 -23.58 8.13 24.29
CA ARG A 718 -23.96 7.59 25.58
C ARG A 718 -22.75 7.15 26.41
N GLN A 719 -22.94 7.25 27.70
CA GLN A 719 -22.02 6.71 28.71
C GLN A 719 -22.70 5.58 29.47
N PHE A 720 -21.98 4.48 29.63
CA PHE A 720 -22.42 3.28 30.32
C PHE A 720 -21.60 3.10 31.61
N MET A 721 -22.25 2.70 32.69
CA MET A 721 -21.60 2.65 34.00
C MET A 721 -21.53 1.21 34.50
N TYR A 722 -20.32 0.77 34.82
CA TYR A 722 -20.06 -0.47 35.54
C TYR A 722 -19.93 -0.16 37.04
N GLY A 723 -20.87 -0.64 37.82
CA GLY A 723 -20.94 -0.36 39.27
C GLY A 723 -20.19 -1.39 40.13
N ALA A 724 -19.89 -2.55 39.55
CA ALA A 724 -19.16 -3.63 40.25
C ALA A 724 -17.78 -3.83 39.60
N ALA A 725 -16.81 -4.29 40.40
CA ALA A 725 -15.51 -4.70 39.91
C ALA A 725 -15.62 -6.03 39.14
N GLY A 726 -14.93 -6.11 38.01
CA GLY A 726 -14.94 -7.31 37.20
C GLY A 726 -14.34 -7.05 35.82
N ALA A 727 -14.15 -8.13 35.07
CA ALA A 727 -13.89 -8.06 33.66
C ALA A 727 -15.19 -8.35 32.92
N PHE A 728 -15.61 -7.39 32.10
CA PHE A 728 -16.85 -7.44 31.34
C PHE A 728 -16.54 -7.50 29.88
N LEU A 729 -17.36 -8.22 29.13
CA LEU A 729 -17.31 -8.28 27.69
C LEU A 729 -18.61 -7.74 27.13
N ALA A 730 -18.61 -6.48 26.72
CA ALA A 730 -19.79 -5.88 26.12
C ALA A 730 -19.94 -6.37 24.66
N THR A 731 -21.14 -6.77 24.29
CA THR A 731 -21.50 -7.12 22.90
C THR A 731 -22.24 -5.96 22.27
N ILE A 732 -21.70 -5.43 21.18
CA ILE A 732 -22.27 -4.33 20.41
C ILE A 732 -22.70 -4.88 19.05
N ALA A 733 -24.00 -4.95 18.81
CA ALA A 733 -24.54 -5.32 17.52
C ALA A 733 -25.17 -4.12 16.82
N VAL A 734 -24.95 -3.99 15.51
CA VAL A 734 -25.60 -2.99 14.67
C VAL A 734 -26.37 -3.67 13.56
N THR A 735 -27.61 -3.24 13.35
CA THR A 735 -28.43 -3.66 12.23
C THR A 735 -28.64 -2.46 11.32
N THR A 736 -28.17 -2.55 10.09
CA THR A 736 -28.29 -1.50 9.08
C THR A 736 -29.70 -1.48 8.47
N ALA A 737 -30.05 -0.41 7.77
CA ALA A 737 -31.39 -0.23 7.17
C ALA A 737 -31.74 -1.30 6.13
N ASP A 738 -30.75 -1.94 5.52
CA ASP A 738 -30.90 -3.07 4.58
C ASP A 738 -30.98 -4.46 5.28
N GLY A 739 -31.03 -4.47 6.61
CA GLY A 739 -31.17 -5.68 7.40
C GLY A 739 -29.89 -6.48 7.64
N LEU A 740 -28.73 -5.99 7.22
CA LEU A 740 -27.46 -6.61 7.56
C LEU A 740 -27.11 -6.35 9.04
N SER A 741 -26.76 -7.41 9.76
CA SER A 741 -26.34 -7.30 11.15
C SER A 741 -24.82 -7.56 11.27
N GLN A 742 -24.13 -6.66 11.98
CA GLN A 742 -22.74 -6.83 12.36
C GLN A 742 -22.61 -6.80 13.87
N GLN A 743 -21.77 -7.65 14.42
CA GLN A 743 -21.54 -7.72 15.86
C GLN A 743 -20.05 -7.48 16.14
N ARG A 744 -19.79 -6.71 17.21
CA ARG A 744 -18.45 -6.45 17.76
C ARG A 744 -18.51 -6.63 19.25
N ARG A 745 -17.35 -6.82 19.86
CA ARG A 745 -17.22 -6.94 21.29
C ARG A 745 -16.21 -5.95 21.84
N ALA A 746 -16.44 -5.47 23.06
CA ALA A 746 -15.56 -4.56 23.76
C ALA A 746 -15.29 -5.10 25.16
N ALA A 747 -14.02 -5.16 25.55
CA ALA A 747 -13.69 -5.50 26.92
C ALA A 747 -13.65 -4.25 27.78
N VAL A 748 -14.16 -4.39 28.99
CA VAL A 748 -14.10 -3.37 30.02
C VAL A 748 -13.61 -4.04 31.28
N THR A 749 -12.54 -3.49 31.87
CA THR A 749 -12.04 -3.97 33.14
C THR A 749 -12.27 -2.91 34.22
N ALA A 750 -13.12 -3.23 35.16
CA ALA A 750 -13.45 -2.36 36.29
C ALA A 750 -12.74 -2.90 37.56
N TYR A 751 -11.84 -2.10 38.11
CA TYR A 751 -11.07 -2.48 39.28
C TYR A 751 -11.69 -1.95 40.56
N ASP A 752 -11.69 -2.78 41.57
CA ASP A 752 -11.89 -2.29 42.94
C ASP A 752 -10.63 -1.51 43.37
N ARG A 753 -10.81 -0.24 43.76
CA ARG A 753 -9.67 0.61 44.13
C ARG A 753 -8.81 0.02 45.25
N PRO A 754 -9.37 -0.39 46.43
CA PRO A 754 -8.59 -1.00 47.50
C PRO A 754 -7.80 -2.23 47.04
N ALA A 755 -8.42 -3.13 46.25
CA ALA A 755 -7.76 -4.34 45.78
C ALA A 755 -6.61 -4.03 44.82
N LEU A 756 -6.81 -3.08 43.89
CA LEU A 756 -5.80 -2.62 42.97
C LEU A 756 -4.61 -1.96 43.70
N GLU A 757 -4.90 -1.05 44.63
CA GLU A 757 -3.87 -0.41 45.47
C GLU A 757 -3.04 -1.43 46.25
N LEU A 758 -3.66 -2.42 46.81
CA LEU A 758 -2.97 -3.51 47.53
C LEU A 758 -2.04 -4.29 46.57
N ALA A 759 -2.52 -4.63 45.39
CA ALA A 759 -1.74 -5.35 44.39
C ALA A 759 -0.51 -4.54 43.94
N LEU A 760 -0.68 -3.25 43.60
CA LEU A 760 0.42 -2.39 43.17
C LEU A 760 1.43 -2.10 44.28
N ARG A 761 0.95 -1.84 45.49
CA ARG A 761 1.81 -1.66 46.66
C ARG A 761 2.60 -2.92 47.03
N THR A 762 2.02 -4.10 46.79
CA THR A 762 2.73 -5.37 46.98
C THR A 762 3.92 -5.48 46.00
N VAL A 763 3.72 -5.14 44.71
CA VAL A 763 4.81 -5.11 43.72
C VAL A 763 5.84 -4.06 44.09
N TRP A 764 5.40 -2.85 44.44
CA TRP A 764 6.26 -1.73 44.78
C TRP A 764 7.12 -2.01 46.02
N ASN A 765 6.52 -2.56 47.09
CA ASN A 765 7.24 -2.92 48.27
C ASN A 765 8.17 -4.11 48.06
N GLY A 766 7.76 -5.11 47.29
CA GLY A 766 8.63 -6.23 46.92
C GLY A 766 9.87 -5.78 46.14
N LEU A 767 9.70 -4.81 45.19
CA LEU A 767 10.80 -4.16 44.51
C LEU A 767 11.76 -3.46 45.51
N LYS A 768 11.19 -2.65 46.42
CA LYS A 768 11.96 -1.95 47.46
C LYS A 768 12.72 -2.90 48.36
N ASP A 769 12.09 -4.00 48.79
CA ASP A 769 12.70 -5.02 49.63
C ASP A 769 13.88 -5.71 48.94
N ALA A 770 13.73 -6.04 47.64
CA ALA A 770 14.83 -6.61 46.89
C ALA A 770 16.00 -5.63 46.70
N LEU A 771 15.67 -4.35 46.44
CA LEU A 771 16.68 -3.29 46.34
C LEU A 771 17.42 -3.05 47.67
N ARG A 772 16.73 -3.08 48.84
CA ARG A 772 17.36 -3.00 50.17
C ARG A 772 18.34 -4.15 50.41
N GLN A 773 18.05 -5.31 49.85
CA GLN A 773 18.92 -6.49 49.95
C GLN A 773 20.08 -6.45 48.96
N GLY A 774 20.11 -5.45 48.06
CA GLY A 774 21.11 -5.33 47.01
C GLY A 774 20.95 -6.36 45.88
N ASP A 775 19.80 -7.05 45.80
CA ASP A 775 19.54 -8.06 44.80
C ASP A 775 18.85 -7.42 43.58
N ALA A 776 19.67 -6.91 42.64
CA ALA A 776 19.19 -6.33 41.38
C ALA A 776 18.44 -7.36 40.49
N GLY A 777 18.79 -8.66 40.61
CA GLY A 777 18.12 -9.71 39.89
C GLY A 777 16.69 -9.93 40.35
N GLN A 778 16.50 -10.00 41.71
CA GLN A 778 15.21 -10.14 42.32
C GLN A 778 14.38 -8.84 42.15
N ALA A 779 14.98 -7.66 42.28
CA ALA A 779 14.32 -6.39 42.00
C ALA A 779 13.79 -6.33 40.57
N ALA A 780 14.58 -6.75 39.57
CA ALA A 780 14.15 -6.82 38.18
C ALA A 780 13.00 -7.81 37.95
N ALA A 781 12.74 -8.78 38.85
CA ALA A 781 11.59 -9.67 38.73
C ALA A 781 10.25 -8.93 38.90
N PHE A 782 10.24 -7.79 39.60
CA PHE A 782 9.07 -6.91 39.75
C PHE A 782 8.87 -5.95 38.61
N VAL A 783 9.80 -5.95 37.65
CA VAL A 783 9.71 -5.11 36.43
C VAL A 783 9.12 -5.95 35.28
N HIS A 784 8.31 -5.28 34.46
CA HIS A 784 7.69 -5.88 33.26
C HIS A 784 8.73 -6.54 32.37
N THR A 785 8.43 -7.72 31.86
CA THR A 785 9.37 -8.59 31.12
C THR A 785 10.07 -7.85 29.97
N ALA A 786 9.34 -7.02 29.23
CA ALA A 786 9.91 -6.24 28.13
C ALA A 786 10.98 -5.22 28.54
N ARG A 787 11.01 -4.84 29.81
CA ARG A 787 11.94 -3.82 30.33
C ARG A 787 12.93 -4.36 31.38
N ARG A 788 12.78 -5.61 31.73
CA ARG A 788 13.50 -6.26 32.84
C ARG A 788 15.02 -6.14 32.74
N GLN A 789 15.59 -6.33 31.55
CA GLN A 789 17.04 -6.27 31.38
C GLN A 789 17.59 -4.85 31.60
N VAL A 790 16.94 -3.87 31.00
CA VAL A 790 17.34 -2.44 31.13
C VAL A 790 17.31 -2.00 32.59
N TRP A 791 16.27 -2.39 33.31
CA TRP A 791 16.12 -2.05 34.71
C TRP A 791 17.06 -2.83 35.63
N ARG A 792 17.39 -4.07 35.30
CA ARG A 792 18.42 -4.83 36.00
C ARG A 792 19.76 -4.12 35.94
N ASP A 793 20.20 -3.73 34.72
CA ASP A 793 21.46 -3.02 34.51
C ASP A 793 21.47 -1.67 35.27
N TYR A 794 20.32 -1.00 35.34
CA TYR A 794 20.17 0.24 36.10
C TYR A 794 20.26 0.01 37.61
N PHE A 795 19.59 -1.00 38.15
CA PHE A 795 19.66 -1.35 39.55
C PHE A 795 21.08 -1.77 40.00
N GLU A 796 21.82 -2.49 39.15
CA GLU A 796 23.21 -2.82 39.41
C GLU A 796 24.10 -1.55 39.49
N GLN A 797 23.79 -0.52 38.71
CA GLN A 797 24.52 0.75 38.74
C GLN A 797 24.21 1.63 39.97
N LEU A 798 23.06 1.47 40.60
CA LEU A 798 22.66 2.26 41.76
C LEU A 798 23.57 2.00 42.98
N GLY A 799 24.13 0.81 43.13
CA GLY A 799 25.16 0.48 44.11
C GLY A 799 24.88 1.03 45.50
N ALA A 800 25.76 1.92 46.01
CA ALA A 800 25.64 2.49 47.36
C ALA A 800 24.38 3.37 47.56
N ALA A 801 23.74 3.90 46.52
CA ALA A 801 22.49 4.66 46.62
C ALA A 801 21.30 3.79 47.10
N LEU A 802 21.41 2.46 47.02
CA LEU A 802 20.40 1.53 47.51
C LEU A 802 20.24 1.56 49.04
N ALA A 803 21.18 2.14 49.80
CA ALA A 803 21.06 2.36 51.24
C ALA A 803 19.92 3.35 51.59
N GLU A 804 19.51 4.19 50.63
CA GLU A 804 18.45 5.19 50.80
C GLU A 804 17.19 4.88 50.01
N VAL A 805 16.92 3.59 49.75
CA VAL A 805 15.79 3.13 48.93
C VAL A 805 14.48 3.79 49.32
N ASP A 806 14.18 3.92 50.63
CA ASP A 806 12.93 4.48 51.07
C ASP A 806 12.82 6.00 50.93
N ALA A 807 13.95 6.67 50.83
CA ALA A 807 13.96 8.11 50.53
C ALA A 807 13.85 8.37 49.02
N ILE A 808 14.30 7.40 48.20
CA ILE A 808 14.22 7.48 46.74
C ILE A 808 12.85 7.00 46.23
N PHE A 809 12.39 5.85 46.73
CA PHE A 809 11.14 5.19 46.37
C PHE A 809 10.11 5.35 47.49
N THR A 810 9.43 6.48 47.54
CA THR A 810 8.38 6.76 48.52
C THR A 810 7.09 5.99 48.21
N ASP A 811 5.98 6.33 48.84
CA ASP A 811 4.70 5.70 48.54
C ASP A 811 4.15 6.13 47.15
N ILE A 812 3.28 5.29 46.60
CA ILE A 812 2.63 5.53 45.31
C ILE A 812 1.13 5.70 45.53
N ASP A 813 0.52 6.65 44.76
CA ASP A 813 -0.91 6.85 44.71
C ASP A 813 -1.42 6.70 43.25
N ILE A 814 -2.56 6.03 43.07
CA ILE A 814 -3.15 5.82 41.73
C ILE A 814 -3.75 7.12 41.24
N VAL A 815 -3.27 7.57 40.08
CA VAL A 815 -3.77 8.73 39.33
C VAL A 815 -4.84 8.30 38.33
N GLY A 816 -4.61 7.19 37.61
CA GLY A 816 -5.54 6.69 36.62
C GLY A 816 -5.25 5.27 36.17
N VAL A 817 -6.21 4.70 35.47
CA VAL A 817 -6.08 3.39 34.83
C VAL A 817 -6.42 3.57 33.34
N GLU A 818 -5.52 3.15 32.45
CA GLU A 818 -5.72 3.21 31.03
C GLU A 818 -5.27 1.90 30.39
N GLY A 819 -6.24 1.13 29.91
CA GLY A 819 -5.99 -0.18 29.29
C GLY A 819 -5.31 -1.14 30.27
N ASP A 820 -4.07 -1.58 29.92
CA ASP A 820 -3.22 -2.48 30.71
C ASP A 820 -2.26 -1.75 31.65
N ARG A 821 -2.43 -0.46 31.78
CA ARG A 821 -1.54 0.38 32.59
C ARG A 821 -2.28 1.07 33.70
N VAL A 822 -1.60 1.20 34.78
CA VAL A 822 -2.00 2.05 35.91
C VAL A 822 -0.95 3.12 36.07
N GLU A 823 -1.40 4.35 35.94
CA GLU A 823 -0.58 5.51 36.22
C GLU A 823 -0.70 5.86 37.70
N CYS A 824 0.44 5.93 38.32
CA CYS A 824 0.59 6.35 39.73
C CYS A 824 1.49 7.57 39.80
N GLU A 825 1.43 8.29 40.89
CA GLU A 825 2.40 9.30 41.22
C GLU A 825 3.11 8.96 42.54
N MET A 826 4.38 9.26 42.58
CA MET A 826 5.22 9.17 43.75
C MET A 826 5.64 10.56 44.16
N MET A 827 5.30 11.00 45.37
CA MET A 827 5.67 12.30 45.90
C MET A 827 7.00 12.23 46.65
N ARG A 828 7.97 13.03 46.27
CA ARG A 828 9.29 13.03 46.87
C ARG A 828 9.77 14.45 47.14
N ALA A 829 10.34 14.67 48.32
CA ALA A 829 11.00 15.92 48.64
C ALA A 829 12.43 15.95 48.09
N VAL A 830 12.75 16.98 47.31
CA VAL A 830 14.09 17.25 46.81
C VAL A 830 14.42 18.70 47.14
N ASP A 831 15.45 18.92 47.91
CA ASP A 831 15.88 20.25 48.38
C ASP A 831 14.76 21.05 49.09
N GLY A 832 13.89 20.35 49.81
CA GLY A 832 12.79 20.95 50.61
C GLY A 832 11.52 21.30 49.79
N LEU A 833 11.52 21.00 48.49
CA LEU A 833 10.36 21.11 47.59
C LEU A 833 9.79 19.73 47.27
N MET A 834 8.47 19.62 47.24
CA MET A 834 7.78 18.38 46.85
C MET A 834 7.64 18.30 45.33
N PHE A 835 8.10 17.23 44.79
CA PHE A 835 7.98 16.91 43.33
C PHE A 835 7.14 15.64 43.21
N SER A 836 6.30 15.64 42.18
CA SER A 836 5.60 14.44 41.70
C SER A 836 6.44 13.75 40.64
N PHE A 837 6.62 12.44 40.80
CA PHE A 837 7.30 11.58 39.82
C PHE A 837 6.30 10.57 39.29
N PRO A 838 6.08 10.50 37.99
CA PRO A 838 5.17 9.52 37.41
C PRO A 838 5.75 8.10 37.54
N VAL A 839 4.93 7.18 38.02
CA VAL A 839 5.23 5.76 38.14
C VAL A 839 4.14 5.00 37.41
N SER A 840 4.48 4.14 36.49
CA SER A 840 3.49 3.33 35.80
C SER A 840 3.72 1.84 35.96
N PHE A 841 2.62 1.11 36.13
CA PHE A 841 2.59 -0.35 36.17
C PHE A 841 1.87 -0.85 34.90
N ALA A 842 2.29 -1.99 34.45
CA ALA A 842 1.63 -2.68 33.33
C ALA A 842 1.36 -4.14 33.73
N LEU A 843 0.32 -4.68 33.12
CA LEU A 843 0.02 -6.10 33.26
C LEU A 843 1.00 -6.88 32.34
N ASP A 844 1.80 -7.76 32.94
CA ASP A 844 2.74 -8.61 32.19
C ASP A 844 2.01 -9.83 31.57
N ALA A 845 2.66 -10.54 30.66
CA ALA A 845 2.11 -11.70 29.97
C ALA A 845 1.62 -12.84 30.91
N ASP A 846 2.09 -12.87 32.14
CA ASP A 846 1.65 -13.82 33.18
C ASP A 846 0.44 -13.32 34.00
N GLY A 847 -0.19 -12.22 33.59
CA GLY A 847 -1.35 -11.61 34.27
C GLY A 847 -1.02 -10.90 35.57
N ARG A 848 0.25 -10.66 35.89
CA ARG A 848 0.66 -9.96 37.07
C ARG A 848 1.01 -8.51 36.78
N TRP A 849 0.61 -7.59 37.66
CA TRP A 849 1.07 -6.22 37.66
C TRP A 849 2.58 -6.16 37.88
N ARG A 850 3.26 -5.41 37.07
CA ARG A 850 4.71 -5.17 37.19
C ARG A 850 5.03 -3.73 36.87
N LEU A 851 6.10 -3.22 37.48
CA LEU A 851 6.59 -1.88 37.19
C LEU A 851 6.94 -1.76 35.69
N TRP A 852 6.35 -0.79 35.04
CA TRP A 852 6.65 -0.46 33.65
C TRP A 852 7.68 0.67 33.55
N GLN A 853 7.48 1.72 34.33
CA GLN A 853 8.31 2.92 34.29
C GLN A 853 8.15 3.72 35.61
N PHE A 854 9.19 4.40 36.01
CA PHE A 854 9.20 5.51 36.94
C PHE A 854 10.26 6.53 36.55
#